data_7c747f306151ce49166574708f7ae03c
#
_entry.id   7c747f306151ce49166574708f7ae03c
#
_cell.length_a   1.000
_cell.length_b   1.000
_cell.length_c   1.000
_cell.angle_alpha   90.00
_cell.angle_beta   90.00
_cell.angle_gamma   90.00
#
_symmetry.space_group_name_H-M   'P 1'
#
loop_
_entity.id
_entity.type
_entity.pdbx_description
1 polymer ?
#
loop_
_entity_poly.entity_id
_entity_poly.type
_entity_poly.pdbx_seq_one_letter_code
_entity_poly.pdbx_strand_id
1 'polypeptide(L)'
;MQYFESDHGKLVWRNEGETLMIMPWGENSLRVLSGMMREPELTDFALLSPADEAQAIIKIEERKAVICNGKITAEITMDSWRSYARIRFINQKGDLLLQEISTGGALALKARHFKPILGGDHALTVTFEANADERLYGMGQYQQEYLDLKHCSLELAHRNSQASVPFVMSSLGYGFLWHNPSIGEVHFGKNRTTWQARSTKQMDYFITAGDTPAQISLAYAKATGFAPMMPEYGLGFWQCKLRYWNQEQLLSVAREYKKRSLPIDVIVCDFFHWPKMGDFRFDPEFFPDPQAMVDELKSMGIELMVSVWPQISLESENYQEMRQQGLLVKSELGEQIGMRFGGDSMFYDVTNPRARDYVWEKCKKNYCDLGIRIFWLDEAEPEYGTYDFENYRYSMGSNLQIGNIYPQLYSRNFYEGMRASGEENPVNLVRCAWAGSQRYGALVWSGDIHSDWETFRKQVCAGLSMGIAGIPWWTTDIGGFHGGYPEDEGFRELLIRWFQWGAFCPVMRIHGDRQPGHKLYRRDGREALFTGTDNEVWSYGDTAYPILVKYMRLREEMRSYTRRLMTEAHEEGKPLMRAMFYEFPLDEKCWQIQDQYMFGDTFLVAPVMYAGMRERGVYLPHGARWKNNGTGAIFEGGQVITAQAPLDTMPVFERI
;
A
#
# COMPACT_ATOMS: atom_id res chain seq x y z
N MET A 1 42.22 -1.80 21.94
CA MET A 1 41.58 -1.96 20.60
C MET A 1 40.47 -0.93 20.56
N GLN A 2 40.45 -0.06 19.56
CA GLN A 2 39.43 0.97 19.42
C GLN A 2 38.24 0.33 18.71
N TYR A 3 37.10 0.21 19.39
CA TYR A 3 35.87 -0.42 18.85
C TYR A 3 34.97 0.57 18.12
N PHE A 4 35.00 1.85 18.53
CA PHE A 4 34.18 2.92 17.98
C PHE A 4 35.02 3.95 17.28
N GLU A 5 34.53 4.47 16.19
CA GLU A 5 35.08 5.61 15.46
C GLU A 5 33.95 6.53 14.96
N SER A 6 34.30 7.80 14.76
CA SER A 6 33.42 8.74 14.05
C SER A 6 34.01 8.99 12.66
N ASP A 7 33.24 8.69 11.64
CA ASP A 7 33.64 8.85 10.23
C ASP A 7 32.59 9.68 9.48
N HIS A 8 32.97 10.90 9.07
CA HIS A 8 32.12 11.82 8.31
C HIS A 8 30.68 11.93 8.85
N GLY A 9 30.54 12.18 10.17
CA GLY A 9 29.21 12.32 10.82
C GLY A 9 28.47 11.01 11.10
N LYS A 10 29.10 9.88 10.84
CA LYS A 10 28.60 8.53 11.14
C LYS A 10 29.30 7.98 12.36
N LEU A 11 28.58 7.23 13.18
CA LEU A 11 29.14 6.42 14.26
C LEU A 11 29.32 5.00 13.76
N VAL A 12 30.55 4.50 13.81
CA VAL A 12 30.89 3.15 13.33
C VAL A 12 31.43 2.34 14.51
N TRP A 13 30.96 1.09 14.61
CA TRP A 13 31.49 0.08 15.54
C TRP A 13 31.93 -1.16 14.77
N ARG A 14 33.07 -1.75 15.18
CA ARG A 14 33.61 -2.97 14.56
C ARG A 14 34.06 -3.95 15.62
N ASN A 15 33.58 -5.20 15.49
CA ASN A 15 34.07 -6.31 16.31
C ASN A 15 33.66 -7.67 15.68
N GLU A 16 34.53 -8.67 15.77
CA GLU A 16 34.28 -10.05 15.33
C GLU A 16 33.72 -10.19 13.89
N GLY A 17 34.19 -9.33 12.99
CA GLY A 17 33.77 -9.32 11.59
C GLY A 17 32.44 -8.61 11.33
N GLU A 18 31.76 -8.11 12.35
CA GLU A 18 30.59 -7.23 12.18
C GLU A 18 31.03 -5.76 12.12
N THR A 19 30.50 -5.04 11.12
CA THR A 19 30.55 -3.58 11.04
C THR A 19 29.14 -3.04 11.23
N LEU A 20 28.92 -2.24 12.28
CA LEU A 20 27.69 -1.51 12.55
C LEU A 20 27.91 -0.03 12.23
N MET A 21 27.02 0.60 11.49
CA MET A 21 27.05 1.99 11.11
C MET A 21 25.73 2.67 11.46
N ILE A 22 25.79 3.80 12.17
CA ILE A 22 24.62 4.62 12.50
C ILE A 22 24.89 6.03 12.03
N MET A 23 23.94 6.58 11.27
CA MET A 23 24.07 7.93 10.70
C MET A 23 22.76 8.71 10.81
N PRO A 24 22.81 10.04 10.84
CA PRO A 24 21.62 10.87 10.73
C PRO A 24 20.99 10.69 9.34
N TRP A 25 19.66 10.72 9.27
CA TRP A 25 18.92 10.57 8.02
C TRP A 25 17.72 11.52 7.98
N GLY A 26 17.99 12.78 7.68
CA GLY A 26 17.03 13.87 7.88
C GLY A 26 16.89 14.27 9.35
N GLU A 27 15.91 15.10 9.64
CA GLU A 27 15.61 15.59 11.01
C GLU A 27 15.04 14.47 11.90
N ASN A 28 15.47 14.43 13.16
CA ASN A 28 14.93 13.52 14.19
C ASN A 28 14.97 12.03 13.82
N SER A 29 15.87 11.64 12.92
CA SER A 29 15.88 10.29 12.37
C SER A 29 17.29 9.75 12.21
N LEU A 30 17.42 8.42 12.31
CA LEU A 30 18.68 7.70 12.14
C LEU A 30 18.47 6.54 11.15
N ARG A 31 19.50 6.28 10.33
CA ARG A 31 19.62 5.06 9.54
C ARG A 31 20.68 4.17 10.15
N VAL A 32 20.38 2.88 10.29
CA VAL A 32 21.24 1.90 10.94
C VAL A 32 21.51 0.76 9.97
N LEU A 33 22.78 0.52 9.69
CA LEU A 33 23.23 -0.57 8.84
C LEU A 33 24.18 -1.48 9.60
N SER A 34 24.15 -2.78 9.31
CA SER A 34 25.15 -3.73 9.80
C SER A 34 25.47 -4.77 8.73
N GLY A 35 26.76 -5.07 8.56
CA GLY A 35 27.26 -6.09 7.66
C GLY A 35 28.18 -7.06 8.38
N MET A 36 28.14 -8.34 8.00
CA MET A 36 29.03 -9.40 8.51
C MET A 36 30.12 -9.67 7.47
N MET A 37 31.39 -9.55 7.88
CA MET A 37 32.59 -9.72 7.04
C MET A 37 32.62 -8.79 5.81
N ARG A 38 31.92 -7.64 5.90
CA ARG A 38 31.84 -6.60 4.86
C ARG A 38 31.45 -5.26 5.45
N GLU A 39 31.84 -4.19 4.76
CA GLU A 39 31.29 -2.86 5.03
C GLU A 39 29.85 -2.78 4.49
N PRO A 40 28.89 -2.24 5.25
CA PRO A 40 27.54 -2.00 4.74
C PRO A 40 27.54 -0.94 3.64
N GLU A 41 26.68 -1.12 2.64
CA GLU A 41 26.51 -0.21 1.50
C GLU A 41 25.18 0.53 1.60
N LEU A 42 25.16 1.80 1.25
CA LEU A 42 23.92 2.56 1.14
C LEU A 42 23.14 2.11 -0.10
N THR A 43 21.89 1.72 0.12
CA THR A 43 20.93 1.41 -0.95
C THR A 43 19.81 2.43 -0.95
N ASP A 44 19.23 2.69 -2.12
CA ASP A 44 18.16 3.67 -2.36
C ASP A 44 16.81 3.03 -2.65
N PHE A 45 16.58 1.80 -2.20
CA PHE A 45 15.34 1.06 -2.49
C PHE A 45 14.08 1.87 -2.15
N ALA A 46 13.98 2.36 -0.92
CA ALA A 46 12.91 3.27 -0.51
C ALA A 46 13.46 4.62 -0.03
N LEU A 47 14.57 4.60 0.70
CA LEU A 47 15.14 5.78 1.32
C LEU A 47 15.85 6.68 0.30
N LEU A 48 15.42 7.93 0.24
CA LEU A 48 16.08 8.99 -0.53
C LEU A 48 17.23 9.56 0.29
N SER A 49 18.28 10.03 -0.39
CA SER A 49 19.34 10.80 0.27
C SER A 49 18.74 12.07 0.88
N PRO A 50 19.05 12.38 2.15
CA PRO A 50 18.56 13.61 2.78
C PRO A 50 19.00 14.85 1.99
N ALA A 51 18.09 15.82 1.83
CA ALA A 51 18.41 17.09 1.17
C ALA A 51 19.39 17.95 1.98
N ASP A 52 19.31 17.85 3.31
CA ASP A 52 20.16 18.59 4.25
C ASP A 52 21.09 17.63 5.01
N GLU A 53 22.35 18.01 5.17
CA GLU A 53 23.28 17.30 6.05
C GLU A 53 22.92 17.59 7.52
N ALA A 54 22.25 16.64 8.16
CA ALA A 54 21.98 16.75 9.58
C ALA A 54 23.27 16.62 10.38
N GLN A 55 23.55 17.60 11.25
CA GLN A 55 24.70 17.60 12.14
C GLN A 55 24.38 16.80 13.41
N ALA A 56 24.64 15.50 13.38
CA ALA A 56 24.50 14.68 14.57
C ALA A 56 25.64 14.93 15.58
N ILE A 57 25.32 14.88 16.86
CA ILE A 57 26.30 14.95 17.94
C ILE A 57 26.76 13.54 18.27
N ILE A 58 28.05 13.25 18.10
CA ILE A 58 28.64 11.94 18.42
C ILE A 58 29.57 12.08 19.62
N LYS A 59 29.42 11.16 20.59
CA LYS A 59 30.31 11.02 21.75
C LYS A 59 30.78 9.57 21.83
N ILE A 60 32.10 9.37 21.99
CA ILE A 60 32.72 8.05 22.03
C ILE A 60 33.47 7.89 23.35
N GLU A 61 33.22 6.80 24.03
CA GLU A 61 33.98 6.30 25.17
C GLU A 61 34.52 4.89 24.83
N GLU A 62 35.30 4.29 25.69
CA GLU A 62 35.94 3.00 25.43
C GLU A 62 34.94 1.88 25.06
N ARG A 63 33.82 1.80 25.79
CA ARG A 63 32.82 0.73 25.65
C ARG A 63 31.39 1.24 25.43
N LYS A 64 31.24 2.54 25.21
CA LYS A 64 29.97 3.21 24.95
C LYS A 64 30.16 4.28 23.91
N ALA A 65 29.19 4.41 23.02
CA ALA A 65 29.10 5.53 22.14
C ALA A 65 27.66 6.01 22.00
N VAL A 66 27.49 7.28 21.65
CA VAL A 66 26.19 7.93 21.52
C VAL A 66 26.18 8.72 20.22
N ILE A 67 25.11 8.64 19.48
CA ILE A 67 24.80 9.54 18.36
C ILE A 67 23.42 10.14 18.59
N CYS A 68 23.33 11.47 18.61
CA CYS A 68 22.10 12.23 18.82
C CYS A 68 21.78 13.04 17.55
N ASN A 69 20.55 12.91 17.04
CA ASN A 69 20.05 13.69 15.92
C ASN A 69 18.64 14.23 16.24
N GLY A 70 18.57 15.51 16.63
CA GLY A 70 17.32 16.14 17.05
C GLY A 70 16.63 15.42 18.20
N LYS A 71 15.45 14.88 17.97
CA LYS A 71 14.62 14.21 18.99
C LYS A 71 15.00 12.75 19.27
N ILE A 72 15.94 12.17 18.52
CA ILE A 72 16.33 10.78 18.69
C ILE A 72 17.81 10.65 19.04
N THR A 73 18.11 9.78 19.99
CA THR A 73 19.47 9.40 20.38
C THR A 73 19.61 7.89 20.35
N ALA A 74 20.65 7.40 19.66
CA ALA A 74 21.08 6.01 19.77
C ALA A 74 22.25 5.90 20.74
N GLU A 75 22.11 5.09 21.77
CA GLU A 75 23.17 4.69 22.69
C GLU A 75 23.62 3.28 22.34
N ILE A 76 24.93 3.12 22.08
CA ILE A 76 25.54 1.83 21.81
C ILE A 76 26.41 1.46 23.00
N THR A 77 26.11 0.33 23.63
CA THR A 77 26.88 -0.20 24.76
C THR A 77 27.40 -1.60 24.44
N MET A 78 28.63 -1.87 24.87
CA MET A 78 29.24 -3.18 24.72
C MET A 78 29.14 -3.96 26.02
N ASP A 79 28.74 -5.24 25.93
CA ASP A 79 28.80 -6.12 27.09
C ASP A 79 30.25 -6.31 27.55
N SER A 80 30.44 -6.60 28.87
CA SER A 80 31.76 -6.68 29.46
C SER A 80 32.53 -7.97 29.09
N TRP A 81 31.83 -8.98 28.65
CA TRP A 81 32.42 -10.30 28.41
C TRP A 81 32.81 -10.54 26.93
N ARG A 82 31.84 -10.33 26.01
CA ARG A 82 32.00 -10.69 24.60
C ARG A 82 32.16 -9.51 23.67
N SER A 83 32.05 -8.30 24.22
CA SER A 83 32.15 -7.06 23.46
C SER A 83 31.10 -6.92 22.35
N TYR A 84 29.93 -7.60 22.46
CA TYR A 84 28.81 -7.38 21.55
C TYR A 84 28.20 -6.01 21.79
N ALA A 85 27.95 -5.28 20.72
CA ALA A 85 27.25 -4.00 20.80
C ALA A 85 25.75 -4.22 20.87
N ARG A 86 25.08 -3.43 21.70
CA ARG A 86 23.64 -3.33 21.85
C ARG A 86 23.22 -1.89 21.65
N ILE A 87 22.14 -1.67 20.87
CA ILE A 87 21.61 -0.35 20.58
C ILE A 87 20.35 -0.11 21.43
N ARG A 88 20.26 1.10 22.01
CA ARG A 88 19.04 1.65 22.63
C ARG A 88 18.72 2.96 21.98
N PHE A 89 17.46 3.16 21.64
CA PHE A 89 16.95 4.43 21.13
C PHE A 89 16.14 5.10 22.23
N ILE A 90 16.44 6.36 22.48
CA ILE A 90 15.73 7.19 23.45
C ILE A 90 15.29 8.50 22.80
N ASN A 91 14.19 9.06 23.29
CA ASN A 91 13.75 10.38 22.87
C ASN A 91 14.49 11.49 23.61
N GLN A 92 14.20 12.75 23.26
CA GLN A 92 14.79 13.95 23.88
C GLN A 92 14.47 14.11 25.39
N LYS A 93 13.47 13.40 25.90
CA LYS A 93 13.09 13.39 27.34
C LYS A 93 13.84 12.30 28.12
N GLY A 94 14.56 11.40 27.41
CA GLY A 94 15.23 10.25 27.98
C GLY A 94 14.35 8.99 28.06
N ASP A 95 13.11 9.02 27.52
CA ASP A 95 12.24 7.86 27.51
C ASP A 95 12.75 6.85 26.48
N LEU A 96 12.69 5.56 26.83
CA LEU A 96 13.06 4.46 25.95
C LEU A 96 12.03 4.29 24.84
N LEU A 97 12.48 4.34 23.59
CA LEU A 97 11.66 4.09 22.40
C LEU A 97 11.76 2.64 21.96
N LEU A 98 12.98 2.17 21.70
CA LEU A 98 13.24 0.82 21.19
C LEU A 98 14.64 0.38 21.66
N GLN A 99 14.82 -0.89 21.96
CA GLN A 99 16.15 -1.42 22.29
C GLN A 99 16.33 -2.85 21.82
N GLU A 100 17.54 -3.17 21.40
CA GLU A 100 17.93 -4.53 21.07
C GLU A 100 17.95 -5.41 22.33
N ILE A 101 17.67 -6.72 22.17
CA ILE A 101 17.70 -7.65 23.31
C ILE A 101 19.05 -7.69 24.01
N SER A 102 19.02 -7.93 25.30
CA SER A 102 20.19 -8.27 26.09
C SER A 102 19.92 -9.55 26.87
N THR A 103 20.72 -10.56 26.61
CA THR A 103 20.66 -11.79 27.36
C THR A 103 21.93 -11.94 28.18
N GLY A 104 21.79 -11.88 29.49
CA GLY A 104 22.92 -12.03 30.41
C GLY A 104 23.45 -13.47 30.51
N GLY A 105 24.62 -13.60 31.13
CA GLY A 105 25.24 -14.87 31.47
C GLY A 105 25.67 -15.70 30.26
N ALA A 106 25.63 -17.02 30.37
CA ALA A 106 26.13 -17.94 29.36
C ALA A 106 25.25 -18.06 28.10
N LEU A 107 24.01 -17.55 28.11
CA LEU A 107 23.08 -17.66 27.00
C LEU A 107 23.55 -16.89 25.77
N ALA A 108 24.14 -15.69 25.95
CA ALA A 108 24.85 -14.92 24.92
C ALA A 108 24.18 -14.85 23.54
N LEU A 109 22.90 -14.55 23.50
CA LEU A 109 22.19 -14.34 22.24
C LEU A 109 22.57 -12.97 21.65
N LYS A 110 22.88 -12.97 20.36
CA LYS A 110 23.12 -11.73 19.59
C LYS A 110 21.79 -11.12 19.18
N ALA A 111 21.66 -9.80 19.32
CA ALA A 111 20.49 -9.07 18.83
C ALA A 111 20.40 -9.10 17.31
N ARG A 112 21.55 -9.05 16.63
CA ARG A 112 21.70 -9.17 15.19
C ARG A 112 22.37 -10.51 14.86
N HIS A 113 21.63 -11.43 14.30
CA HIS A 113 22.11 -12.78 13.98
C HIS A 113 22.16 -12.98 12.47
N PHE A 114 23.38 -12.98 11.92
CA PHE A 114 23.69 -13.28 10.54
C PHE A 114 24.04 -14.75 10.39
N LYS A 115 23.14 -15.55 9.83
CA LYS A 115 23.36 -16.97 9.53
C LYS A 115 23.77 -17.11 8.07
N PRO A 116 25.02 -17.52 7.75
CA PRO A 116 25.43 -17.70 6.36
C PRO A 116 24.56 -18.71 5.62
N ILE A 117 24.21 -18.40 4.37
CA ILE A 117 23.51 -19.29 3.45
C ILE A 117 24.31 -19.46 2.16
N LEU A 118 23.98 -20.48 1.37
CA LEU A 118 24.64 -20.70 0.09
C LEU A 118 24.45 -19.48 -0.84
N GLY A 119 25.50 -19.14 -1.57
CA GLY A 119 25.48 -18.00 -2.50
C GLY A 119 26.08 -16.71 -1.93
N GLY A 120 26.56 -16.72 -0.68
CA GLY A 120 27.29 -15.58 -0.07
C GLY A 120 26.41 -14.56 0.64
N ASP A 121 25.13 -14.82 0.78
CA ASP A 121 24.20 -14.02 1.57
C ASP A 121 24.03 -14.58 2.99
N HIS A 122 23.17 -13.92 3.76
CA HIS A 122 22.80 -14.33 5.12
C HIS A 122 21.28 -14.40 5.27
N ALA A 123 20.78 -15.38 6.01
CA ALA A 123 19.51 -15.26 6.70
C ALA A 123 19.76 -14.39 7.93
N LEU A 124 19.05 -13.27 8.00
CA LEU A 124 19.23 -12.27 9.07
C LEU A 124 18.04 -12.31 10.02
N THR A 125 18.33 -12.29 11.32
CA THR A 125 17.34 -12.07 12.37
C THR A 125 17.78 -10.92 13.26
N VAL A 126 16.92 -9.90 13.42
CA VAL A 126 17.14 -8.77 14.33
C VAL A 126 16.06 -8.82 15.40
N THR A 127 16.48 -8.78 16.68
CA THR A 127 15.57 -8.96 17.81
C THR A 127 15.66 -7.78 18.76
N PHE A 128 14.49 -7.21 19.06
CA PHE A 128 14.32 -6.14 20.05
C PHE A 128 13.53 -6.64 21.26
N GLU A 129 13.73 -5.99 22.40
CA GLU A 129 12.86 -6.16 23.56
C GLU A 129 11.44 -5.70 23.20
N ALA A 130 10.42 -6.35 23.72
CA ALA A 130 9.05 -5.89 23.58
C ALA A 130 8.64 -5.06 24.80
N ASN A 131 8.02 -3.91 24.56
CA ASN A 131 7.40 -3.10 25.59
C ASN A 131 5.95 -3.57 25.81
N ALA A 132 5.56 -3.84 27.05
CA ALA A 132 4.27 -4.49 27.35
C ALA A 132 3.07 -3.64 26.94
N ASP A 133 3.15 -2.33 27.16
CA ASP A 133 2.04 -1.38 26.93
C ASP A 133 2.12 -0.68 25.56
N GLU A 134 3.06 -1.10 24.71
CA GLU A 134 3.22 -0.56 23.37
C GLU A 134 2.16 -1.07 22.43
N ARG A 135 1.64 -0.18 21.57
CA ARG A 135 0.79 -0.48 20.42
C ARG A 135 1.54 -0.18 19.14
N LEU A 136 1.30 -0.98 18.11
CA LEU A 136 2.02 -0.93 16.84
C LEU A 136 1.05 -0.88 15.67
N TYR A 137 1.25 0.03 14.73
CA TYR A 137 0.32 0.29 13.63
C TYR A 137 1.06 0.46 12.30
N GLY A 138 0.42 0.08 11.18
CA GLY A 138 0.99 0.24 9.84
C GLY A 138 1.23 -1.08 9.15
N MET A 139 2.41 -1.29 8.58
CA MET A 139 2.87 -2.49 7.86
C MET A 139 2.20 -2.73 6.49
N GLY A 140 1.29 -1.86 6.04
CA GLY A 140 0.54 -2.05 4.80
C GLY A 140 -0.79 -2.77 5.01
N GLN A 141 -1.34 -3.39 3.94
CA GLN A 141 -2.61 -4.09 4.05
C GLN A 141 -2.40 -5.59 4.23
N TYR A 142 -3.04 -6.10 5.29
CA TYR A 142 -3.17 -7.53 5.58
C TYR A 142 -4.65 -7.85 5.80
N GLN A 143 -5.08 -9.07 5.48
CA GLN A 143 -6.48 -9.46 5.57
C GLN A 143 -6.85 -9.88 7.01
N GLN A 144 -6.86 -8.89 7.92
CA GLN A 144 -7.14 -9.08 9.34
C GLN A 144 -7.97 -7.92 9.92
N GLU A 145 -8.76 -8.20 10.96
CA GLU A 145 -9.61 -7.21 11.66
C GLU A 145 -8.86 -6.47 12.78
N TYR A 146 -7.52 -6.50 12.80
CA TYR A 146 -6.70 -5.87 13.83
C TYR A 146 -5.99 -4.65 13.25
N LEU A 147 -6.15 -3.49 13.90
CA LEU A 147 -5.38 -2.30 13.60
C LEU A 147 -4.10 -2.26 14.43
N ASP A 148 -4.17 -2.61 15.73
CA ASP A 148 -3.01 -2.81 16.59
C ASP A 148 -2.35 -4.16 16.28
N LEU A 149 -1.11 -4.11 15.82
CA LEU A 149 -0.35 -5.28 15.40
C LEU A 149 0.40 -5.97 16.54
N LYS A 150 0.25 -5.49 17.79
CA LYS A 150 0.86 -6.17 18.93
C LYS A 150 0.35 -7.61 19.03
N HIS A 151 1.26 -8.56 19.20
CA HIS A 151 1.05 -10.01 19.18
C HIS A 151 0.77 -10.63 17.79
N CYS A 152 0.84 -9.84 16.70
CA CYS A 152 0.72 -10.38 15.35
C CYS A 152 2.05 -10.89 14.81
N SER A 153 1.96 -11.89 13.94
CA SER A 153 3.03 -12.33 13.04
C SER A 153 2.62 -11.99 11.62
N LEU A 154 3.50 -11.32 10.88
CA LEU A 154 3.22 -10.90 9.51
C LEU A 154 4.31 -11.43 8.58
N GLU A 155 3.91 -12.02 7.47
CA GLU A 155 4.82 -12.34 6.38
C GLU A 155 5.25 -11.04 5.68
N LEU A 156 6.54 -10.85 5.47
CA LEU A 156 7.07 -9.75 4.66
C LEU A 156 7.18 -10.25 3.21
N ALA A 157 6.03 -10.34 2.55
CA ALA A 157 5.89 -10.72 1.15
C ALA A 157 4.57 -10.16 0.61
N HIS A 158 4.48 -10.03 -0.71
CA HIS A 158 3.24 -9.67 -1.38
C HIS A 158 2.49 -10.94 -1.80
N ARG A 159 1.17 -10.86 -1.68
CA ARG A 159 0.20 -11.86 -2.18
C ARG A 159 -1.02 -11.14 -2.69
N ASN A 160 -1.84 -11.77 -3.49
CA ASN A 160 -3.16 -11.22 -3.82
C ASN A 160 -3.88 -10.81 -2.53
N SER A 161 -4.37 -9.58 -2.48
CA SER A 161 -5.01 -8.93 -1.32
C SER A 161 -4.09 -8.61 -0.13
N GLN A 162 -2.76 -8.84 -0.24
CA GLN A 162 -1.77 -8.49 0.78
C GLN A 162 -0.64 -7.64 0.19
N ALA A 163 -0.46 -6.43 0.69
CA ALA A 163 0.67 -5.57 0.37
C ALA A 163 1.50 -5.30 1.62
N SER A 164 2.76 -5.77 1.61
CA SER A 164 3.69 -5.61 2.72
C SER A 164 4.50 -4.32 2.55
N VAL A 165 4.19 -3.30 3.36
CA VAL A 165 4.94 -2.04 3.45
C VAL A 165 5.58 -1.98 4.83
N PRO A 166 6.87 -2.32 5.00
CA PRO A 166 7.46 -2.65 6.30
C PRO A 166 7.80 -1.42 7.15
N PHE A 167 6.83 -0.51 7.30
CA PHE A 167 6.88 0.64 8.19
C PHE A 167 5.85 0.48 9.31
N VAL A 168 6.31 0.61 10.55
CA VAL A 168 5.48 0.56 11.75
C VAL A 168 5.61 1.87 12.54
N MET A 169 4.47 2.37 13.04
CA MET A 169 4.37 3.49 13.97
C MET A 169 4.02 2.97 15.35
N SER A 170 4.80 3.38 16.35
CA SER A 170 4.62 2.99 17.75
C SER A 170 3.94 4.08 18.56
N SER A 171 3.08 3.65 19.50
CA SER A 171 2.48 4.53 20.52
C SER A 171 3.52 5.17 21.48
N LEU A 172 4.76 4.70 21.46
CA LEU A 172 5.88 5.29 22.21
C LEU A 172 6.50 6.51 21.52
N GLY A 173 5.99 6.93 20.34
CA GLY A 173 6.45 8.11 19.64
C GLY A 173 7.64 7.87 18.70
N TYR A 174 7.71 6.71 18.09
CA TYR A 174 8.67 6.44 17.01
C TYR A 174 8.03 5.79 15.80
N GLY A 175 8.68 5.95 14.63
CA GLY A 175 8.43 5.20 13.40
C GLY A 175 9.65 4.37 13.03
N PHE A 176 9.44 3.15 12.56
CA PHE A 176 10.51 2.23 12.17
C PHE A 176 10.22 1.64 10.79
N LEU A 177 11.16 1.77 9.85
CA LEU A 177 11.14 1.16 8.53
C LEU A 177 12.20 0.05 8.45
N TRP A 178 11.77 -1.19 8.22
CA TRP A 178 12.66 -2.27 7.81
C TRP A 178 13.02 -2.10 6.33
N HIS A 179 14.14 -1.45 6.05
CA HIS A 179 14.59 -1.09 4.70
C HIS A 179 15.29 -2.26 4.00
N ASN A 180 14.60 -3.40 3.95
CA ASN A 180 15.12 -4.64 3.37
C ASN A 180 14.05 -5.30 2.49
N PRO A 181 14.27 -5.39 1.15
CA PRO A 181 13.29 -5.94 0.22
C PRO A 181 13.27 -7.48 0.18
N SER A 182 14.01 -8.15 1.05
CA SER A 182 14.00 -9.60 1.17
C SER A 182 12.63 -10.13 1.61
N ILE A 183 12.25 -11.28 1.09
CA ILE A 183 11.16 -12.07 1.67
C ILE A 183 11.53 -12.44 3.10
N GLY A 184 10.60 -12.29 4.03
CA GLY A 184 10.87 -12.52 5.44
C GLY A 184 9.62 -12.56 6.29
N GLU A 185 9.77 -12.25 7.56
CA GLU A 185 8.66 -12.14 8.50
C GLU A 185 8.97 -11.17 9.64
N VAL A 186 7.94 -10.64 10.26
CA VAL A 186 8.04 -9.91 11.51
C VAL A 186 7.11 -10.53 12.54
N HIS A 187 7.59 -10.66 13.77
CA HIS A 187 6.81 -11.11 14.90
C HIS A 187 6.82 -10.05 16.02
N PHE A 188 5.68 -9.43 16.26
CA PHE A 188 5.46 -8.46 17.34
C PHE A 188 5.01 -9.17 18.62
N GLY A 189 5.88 -10.00 19.20
CA GLY A 189 5.54 -10.85 20.31
C GLY A 189 5.39 -10.13 21.65
N LYS A 190 4.94 -10.86 22.67
CA LYS A 190 4.77 -10.34 24.03
C LYS A 190 6.10 -10.00 24.71
N ASN A 191 7.15 -10.80 24.45
CA ASN A 191 8.46 -10.68 25.08
C ASN A 191 9.55 -10.18 24.13
N ARG A 192 9.34 -10.25 22.83
CA ARG A 192 10.31 -9.86 21.78
C ARG A 192 9.60 -9.39 20.54
N THR A 193 10.20 -8.43 19.86
CA THR A 193 9.90 -8.11 18.47
C THR A 193 11.05 -8.62 17.61
N THR A 194 10.74 -9.44 16.59
CA THR A 194 11.76 -10.07 15.76
C THR A 194 11.48 -9.77 14.29
N TRP A 195 12.47 -9.23 13.59
CA TRP A 195 12.46 -9.00 12.15
C TRP A 195 13.38 -9.98 11.46
N GLN A 196 12.92 -10.59 10.38
CA GLN A 196 13.68 -11.60 9.64
C GLN A 196 13.72 -11.28 8.15
N ALA A 197 14.90 -11.48 7.54
CA ALA A 197 15.12 -11.51 6.10
C ALA A 197 15.67 -12.89 5.73
N ARG A 198 15.05 -13.58 4.78
CA ARG A 198 15.45 -14.93 4.39
C ARG A 198 16.76 -14.96 3.60
N SER A 199 17.04 -13.88 2.84
CA SER A 199 18.30 -13.71 2.11
C SER A 199 18.66 -12.25 2.00
N THR A 200 19.77 -11.85 2.61
CA THR A 200 20.24 -10.47 2.54
C THR A 200 21.75 -10.37 2.72
N LYS A 201 22.35 -9.32 2.20
CA LYS A 201 23.78 -9.02 2.37
C LYS A 201 24.04 -8.24 3.65
N GLN A 202 23.05 -7.52 4.17
CA GLN A 202 23.21 -6.60 5.29
C GLN A 202 21.89 -6.34 5.99
N MET A 203 21.95 -5.84 7.21
CA MET A 203 20.84 -5.18 7.91
C MET A 203 20.78 -3.73 7.44
N ASP A 204 19.56 -3.22 7.24
CA ASP A 204 19.32 -1.80 6.96
C ASP A 204 17.93 -1.44 7.51
N TYR A 205 17.85 -0.43 8.37
CA TYR A 205 16.59 0.12 8.84
C TYR A 205 16.70 1.61 9.14
N PHE A 206 15.58 2.29 9.07
CA PHE A 206 15.40 3.68 9.43
C PHE A 206 14.51 3.77 10.67
N ILE A 207 14.85 4.69 11.59
CA ILE A 207 14.05 4.99 12.78
C ILE A 207 13.96 6.50 12.98
N THR A 208 12.77 6.98 13.31
CA THR A 208 12.49 8.40 13.58
C THR A 208 11.72 8.57 14.88
N ALA A 209 11.90 9.70 15.57
CA ALA A 209 11.12 10.07 16.75
C ALA A 209 10.26 11.31 16.49
N GLY A 210 9.05 11.33 17.07
CA GLY A 210 8.14 12.47 16.97
C GLY A 210 7.23 12.57 18.18
N ASP A 211 6.79 13.79 18.52
CA ASP A 211 5.84 14.02 19.61
C ASP A 211 4.41 13.71 19.20
N THR A 212 4.14 13.62 17.89
CA THR A 212 2.82 13.30 17.34
C THR A 212 2.95 12.34 16.15
N PRO A 213 1.90 11.55 15.85
CA PRO A 213 1.86 10.70 14.64
C PRO A 213 2.14 11.46 13.35
N ALA A 214 1.63 12.69 13.22
CA ALA A 214 1.85 13.54 12.04
C ALA A 214 3.34 13.90 11.85
N GLN A 215 4.10 14.15 12.92
CA GLN A 215 5.54 14.40 12.84
C GLN A 215 6.30 13.16 12.36
N ILE A 216 5.88 11.98 12.83
CA ILE A 216 6.47 10.70 12.40
C ILE A 216 6.18 10.45 10.91
N SER A 217 4.91 10.66 10.47
CA SER A 217 4.53 10.54 9.06
C SER A 217 5.31 11.50 8.17
N LEU A 218 5.49 12.76 8.58
CA LEU A 218 6.25 13.75 7.84
C LEU A 218 7.73 13.35 7.69
N ALA A 219 8.36 12.89 8.78
CA ALA A 219 9.76 12.43 8.75
C ALA A 219 9.92 11.22 7.82
N TYR A 220 8.97 10.28 7.86
CA TYR A 220 8.95 9.13 6.96
C TYR A 220 8.72 9.53 5.50
N ALA A 221 7.78 10.44 5.23
CA ALA A 221 7.52 10.94 3.87
C ALA A 221 8.73 11.71 3.31
N LYS A 222 9.41 12.53 4.10
CA LYS A 222 10.66 13.18 3.71
C LYS A 222 11.76 12.16 3.35
N ALA A 223 11.83 11.06 4.09
CA ALA A 223 12.83 10.02 3.85
C ALA A 223 12.52 9.13 2.64
N THR A 224 11.23 8.91 2.30
CA THR A 224 10.81 7.96 1.26
C THR A 224 10.17 8.62 0.03
N GLY A 225 9.96 9.93 0.07
CA GLY A 225 9.27 10.72 -0.95
C GLY A 225 7.77 10.84 -0.71
N PHE A 226 7.22 11.96 -1.15
CA PHE A 226 5.79 12.26 -1.07
C PHE A 226 5.02 11.67 -2.25
N ALA A 227 3.72 11.44 -2.08
CA ALA A 227 2.83 11.17 -3.21
C ALA A 227 2.75 12.40 -4.12
N PRO A 228 2.60 12.26 -5.45
CA PRO A 228 2.30 13.39 -6.34
C PRO A 228 0.98 14.07 -5.96
N MET A 229 0.66 15.22 -6.57
CA MET A 229 -0.66 15.81 -6.43
C MET A 229 -1.69 14.97 -7.19
N MET A 230 -2.74 14.51 -6.50
CA MET A 230 -3.81 13.76 -7.15
C MET A 230 -4.52 14.62 -8.21
N PRO A 231 -4.65 14.17 -9.47
CA PRO A 231 -5.45 14.84 -10.49
C PRO A 231 -6.94 14.95 -10.11
N GLU A 232 -7.68 15.85 -10.78
CA GLU A 232 -9.09 16.09 -10.48
C GLU A 232 -9.96 14.84 -10.62
N TYR A 233 -9.68 13.98 -11.59
CA TYR A 233 -10.43 12.73 -11.78
C TYR A 233 -10.31 11.75 -10.60
N GLY A 234 -9.28 11.87 -9.76
CA GLY A 234 -9.10 11.05 -8.56
C GLY A 234 -9.99 11.43 -7.39
N LEU A 235 -10.69 12.57 -7.46
CA LEU A 235 -11.51 13.09 -6.36
C LEU A 235 -12.96 12.57 -6.40
N GLY A 236 -13.47 12.22 -7.59
CA GLY A 236 -14.84 11.79 -7.80
C GLY A 236 -15.03 10.27 -7.84
N PHE A 237 -16.02 9.82 -8.58
CA PHE A 237 -16.43 8.42 -8.65
C PHE A 237 -15.86 7.71 -9.86
N TRP A 238 -15.39 6.47 -9.66
CA TRP A 238 -14.85 5.57 -10.68
C TRP A 238 -15.75 4.37 -10.89
N GLN A 239 -16.15 4.12 -12.13
CA GLN A 239 -16.95 2.96 -12.52
C GLN A 239 -16.08 1.86 -13.09
N CYS A 240 -16.20 0.67 -12.52
CA CYS A 240 -15.54 -0.53 -13.01
C CYS A 240 -16.44 -1.76 -12.84
N LYS A 241 -16.22 -2.77 -13.63
CA LYS A 241 -16.74 -4.14 -13.46
C LYS A 241 -15.77 -5.14 -14.09
N LEU A 242 -15.81 -6.37 -13.70
CA LEU A 242 -15.22 -7.49 -14.40
C LEU A 242 -16.26 -8.04 -15.39
N ARG A 243 -16.17 -7.75 -16.69
CA ARG A 243 -15.42 -6.74 -17.43
C ARG A 243 -16.31 -6.12 -18.52
N TYR A 244 -16.03 -4.94 -18.95
CA TYR A 244 -16.58 -4.43 -20.21
C TYR A 244 -15.84 -5.13 -21.34
N TRP A 245 -16.53 -6.02 -22.05
CA TRP A 245 -15.90 -6.94 -22.99
C TRP A 245 -15.74 -6.41 -24.42
N ASN A 246 -16.39 -5.26 -24.71
CA ASN A 246 -16.21 -4.56 -25.98
C ASN A 246 -16.43 -3.05 -25.85
N GLN A 247 -16.01 -2.34 -26.88
CA GLN A 247 -16.07 -0.88 -26.97
C GLN A 247 -17.49 -0.34 -26.79
N GLU A 248 -18.49 -0.94 -27.41
CA GLU A 248 -19.87 -0.44 -27.36
C GLU A 248 -20.50 -0.62 -25.98
N GLN A 249 -20.24 -1.73 -25.29
CA GLN A 249 -20.72 -1.93 -23.93
C GLN A 249 -20.14 -0.87 -22.98
N LEU A 250 -18.83 -0.60 -23.08
CA LEU A 250 -18.16 0.40 -22.25
C LEU A 250 -18.76 1.80 -22.50
N LEU A 251 -18.91 2.18 -23.78
CA LEU A 251 -19.47 3.48 -24.15
C LEU A 251 -20.96 3.60 -23.75
N SER A 252 -21.74 2.52 -23.88
CA SER A 252 -23.16 2.54 -23.48
C SER A 252 -23.34 2.85 -21.99
N VAL A 253 -22.45 2.32 -21.13
CA VAL A 253 -22.45 2.63 -19.70
C VAL A 253 -22.08 4.09 -19.43
N ALA A 254 -21.03 4.59 -20.07
CA ALA A 254 -20.63 6.00 -19.93
C ALA A 254 -21.76 6.96 -20.37
N ARG A 255 -22.40 6.68 -21.51
CA ARG A 255 -23.57 7.45 -21.99
C ARG A 255 -24.75 7.41 -21.02
N GLU A 256 -25.01 6.25 -20.41
CA GLU A 256 -26.11 6.10 -19.45
C GLU A 256 -25.86 6.89 -18.15
N TYR A 257 -24.59 6.95 -17.65
CA TYR A 257 -24.23 7.84 -16.53
C TYR A 257 -24.54 9.30 -16.86
N LYS A 258 -24.19 9.77 -18.06
CA LYS A 258 -24.47 11.16 -18.49
C LYS A 258 -25.96 11.41 -18.67
N LYS A 259 -26.69 10.48 -19.27
CA LYS A 259 -28.15 10.56 -19.45
C LYS A 259 -28.88 10.66 -18.11
N ARG A 260 -28.42 9.97 -17.08
CA ARG A 260 -28.97 10.03 -15.70
C ARG A 260 -28.44 11.24 -14.92
N SER A 261 -27.58 12.05 -15.48
CA SER A 261 -26.93 13.18 -14.78
C SER A 261 -26.22 12.75 -13.49
N LEU A 262 -25.53 11.61 -13.53
CA LEU A 262 -24.74 11.08 -12.44
C LEU A 262 -23.26 11.46 -12.61
N PRO A 263 -22.58 11.87 -11.52
CA PRO A 263 -21.14 12.16 -11.58
C PRO A 263 -20.33 10.87 -11.83
N ILE A 264 -19.39 10.96 -12.76
CA ILE A 264 -18.41 9.92 -13.05
C ILE A 264 -17.17 10.58 -13.61
N ASP A 265 -16.00 10.26 -13.05
CA ASP A 265 -14.73 10.81 -13.49
C ASP A 265 -13.92 9.81 -14.34
N VAL A 266 -13.97 8.52 -13.97
CA VAL A 266 -13.19 7.47 -14.63
C VAL A 266 -14.08 6.26 -14.94
N ILE A 267 -13.93 5.70 -16.15
CA ILE A 267 -14.42 4.36 -16.48
C ILE A 267 -13.22 3.46 -16.76
N VAL A 268 -13.31 2.20 -16.32
CA VAL A 268 -12.18 1.27 -16.35
C VAL A 268 -12.42 0.17 -17.37
N CYS A 269 -11.47 -0.01 -18.29
CA CYS A 269 -11.37 -1.17 -19.17
C CYS A 269 -10.44 -2.20 -18.51
N ASP A 270 -11.05 -3.23 -17.92
CA ASP A 270 -10.38 -4.28 -17.20
C ASP A 270 -9.63 -5.25 -18.12
N PHE A 271 -9.01 -6.29 -17.57
CA PHE A 271 -8.19 -7.26 -18.27
C PHE A 271 -8.90 -7.92 -19.47
N PHE A 272 -8.12 -8.61 -20.30
CA PHE A 272 -8.57 -9.26 -21.55
C PHE A 272 -9.28 -8.35 -22.56
N HIS A 273 -8.96 -7.07 -22.55
CA HIS A 273 -9.20 -6.20 -23.71
C HIS A 273 -8.11 -6.38 -24.80
N TRP A 274 -7.08 -7.17 -24.53
CA TRP A 274 -5.99 -7.53 -25.43
C TRP A 274 -6.24 -8.89 -26.13
N PRO A 275 -5.60 -9.16 -27.31
CA PRO A 275 -5.72 -10.44 -28.00
C PRO A 275 -5.13 -11.59 -27.19
N LYS A 276 -3.93 -11.39 -26.65
CA LYS A 276 -3.21 -12.29 -25.75
C LYS A 276 -2.58 -11.49 -24.62
N MET A 277 -2.45 -12.12 -23.46
CA MET A 277 -1.79 -11.53 -22.31
C MET A 277 -0.34 -11.17 -22.66
N GLY A 278 0.02 -9.90 -22.45
CA GLY A 278 1.33 -9.37 -22.84
C GLY A 278 1.43 -8.75 -24.22
N ASP A 279 0.33 -8.69 -24.99
CA ASP A 279 0.32 -7.98 -26.28
C ASP A 279 0.26 -6.46 -26.12
N PHE A 280 -0.16 -5.97 -24.95
CA PHE A 280 -0.21 -4.54 -24.59
C PHE A 280 -0.91 -3.68 -25.63
N ARG A 281 -2.06 -4.11 -26.15
CA ARG A 281 -2.91 -3.38 -27.10
C ARG A 281 -4.34 -3.89 -27.08
N PHE A 282 -5.27 -3.09 -27.57
CA PHE A 282 -6.66 -3.52 -27.72
C PHE A 282 -6.80 -4.64 -28.75
N ASP A 283 -7.72 -5.57 -28.48
CA ASP A 283 -8.16 -6.58 -29.44
C ASP A 283 -9.09 -5.92 -30.46
N PRO A 284 -8.70 -5.85 -31.77
CA PRO A 284 -9.48 -5.15 -32.78
C PRO A 284 -10.84 -5.79 -33.07
N GLU A 285 -11.07 -7.04 -32.63
CA GLU A 285 -12.38 -7.68 -32.75
C GLU A 285 -13.41 -7.05 -31.83
N PHE A 286 -13.00 -6.74 -30.59
CA PHE A 286 -13.87 -6.21 -29.53
C PHE A 286 -13.76 -4.69 -29.39
N PHE A 287 -12.64 -4.11 -29.73
CA PHE A 287 -12.35 -2.68 -29.67
C PHE A 287 -11.87 -2.20 -31.06
N PRO A 288 -12.81 -2.03 -32.04
CA PRO A 288 -12.43 -1.76 -33.43
C PRO A 288 -11.88 -0.36 -33.65
N ASP A 289 -12.23 0.62 -32.86
CA ASP A 289 -11.76 2.01 -32.93
C ASP A 289 -11.49 2.61 -31.54
N PRO A 290 -10.36 2.24 -30.91
CA PRO A 290 -10.04 2.75 -29.56
C PRO A 290 -9.85 4.27 -29.51
N GLN A 291 -9.40 4.92 -30.61
CA GLN A 291 -9.27 6.37 -30.66
C GLN A 291 -10.62 7.06 -30.52
N ALA A 292 -11.60 6.63 -31.32
CA ALA A 292 -12.96 7.17 -31.24
C ALA A 292 -13.59 6.96 -29.86
N MET A 293 -13.32 5.80 -29.23
CA MET A 293 -13.77 5.52 -27.87
C MET A 293 -13.19 6.52 -26.85
N VAL A 294 -11.90 6.76 -26.90
CA VAL A 294 -11.22 7.73 -26.00
C VAL A 294 -11.74 9.14 -26.24
N ASP A 295 -11.89 9.55 -27.51
CA ASP A 295 -12.37 10.89 -27.86
C ASP A 295 -13.80 11.12 -27.40
N GLU A 296 -14.68 10.13 -27.52
CA GLU A 296 -16.06 10.20 -27.02
C GLU A 296 -16.10 10.29 -25.49
N LEU A 297 -15.33 9.47 -24.76
CA LEU A 297 -15.24 9.54 -23.30
C LEU A 297 -14.76 10.92 -22.84
N LYS A 298 -13.70 11.46 -23.45
CA LYS A 298 -13.20 12.81 -23.16
C LYS A 298 -14.23 13.89 -23.45
N SER A 299 -15.01 13.76 -24.51
CA SER A 299 -16.10 14.72 -24.81
C SER A 299 -17.17 14.73 -23.71
N MET A 300 -17.31 13.65 -22.99
CA MET A 300 -18.18 13.51 -21.81
C MET A 300 -17.49 13.91 -20.50
N GLY A 301 -16.19 14.30 -20.51
CA GLY A 301 -15.40 14.56 -19.30
C GLY A 301 -15.15 13.32 -18.46
N ILE A 302 -14.93 12.17 -19.11
CA ILE A 302 -14.64 10.88 -18.47
C ILE A 302 -13.25 10.43 -18.93
N GLU A 303 -12.38 10.09 -17.98
CA GLU A 303 -11.09 9.47 -18.28
C GLU A 303 -11.23 7.96 -18.43
N LEU A 304 -10.44 7.38 -19.34
CA LEU A 304 -10.33 5.94 -19.51
C LEU A 304 -9.09 5.40 -18.79
N MET A 305 -9.29 4.43 -17.90
CA MET A 305 -8.22 3.60 -17.34
C MET A 305 -8.18 2.26 -18.07
N VAL A 306 -6.99 1.74 -18.33
CA VAL A 306 -6.80 0.39 -18.87
C VAL A 306 -5.98 -0.47 -17.92
N SER A 307 -6.37 -1.74 -17.77
CA SER A 307 -5.60 -2.73 -17.01
C SER A 307 -4.39 -3.19 -17.82
N VAL A 308 -3.26 -3.31 -17.16
CA VAL A 308 -2.01 -3.88 -17.71
C VAL A 308 -1.50 -4.92 -16.73
N TRP A 309 -1.17 -6.11 -17.23
CA TRP A 309 -0.59 -7.18 -16.45
C TRP A 309 0.88 -7.40 -16.82
N PRO A 310 1.73 -7.73 -15.86
CA PRO A 310 3.13 -8.00 -16.14
C PRO A 310 3.37 -9.40 -16.71
N GLN A 311 2.31 -10.20 -16.84
CA GLN A 311 2.33 -11.53 -17.45
C GLN A 311 2.48 -11.46 -18.97
N ILE A 312 3.33 -12.34 -19.49
CA ILE A 312 3.55 -12.51 -20.92
C ILE A 312 3.19 -13.95 -21.26
N SER A 313 2.07 -14.18 -21.95
CA SER A 313 1.68 -15.51 -22.44
C SER A 313 2.70 -16.03 -23.44
N LEU A 314 2.94 -17.32 -23.44
CA LEU A 314 3.80 -17.96 -24.48
C LEU A 314 3.28 -17.74 -25.90
N GLU A 315 1.98 -17.42 -26.04
CA GLU A 315 1.32 -17.12 -27.32
C GLU A 315 1.31 -15.62 -27.67
N SER A 316 1.84 -14.73 -26.79
CA SER A 316 1.93 -13.29 -27.06
C SER A 316 2.86 -13.00 -28.23
N GLU A 317 2.51 -12.01 -29.04
CA GLU A 317 3.36 -11.51 -30.13
C GLU A 317 4.72 -10.99 -29.63
N ASN A 318 4.82 -10.60 -28.35
CA ASN A 318 6.02 -10.07 -27.72
C ASN A 318 6.89 -11.16 -27.06
N TYR A 319 6.36 -12.37 -26.78
CA TYR A 319 7.05 -13.38 -25.96
C TYR A 319 8.41 -13.79 -26.48
N GLN A 320 8.50 -14.13 -27.78
CA GLN A 320 9.75 -14.66 -28.36
C GLN A 320 10.88 -13.62 -28.31
N GLU A 321 10.54 -12.36 -28.62
CA GLU A 321 11.50 -11.26 -28.56
C GLU A 321 11.96 -11.02 -27.11
N MET A 322 11.03 -10.91 -26.16
CA MET A 322 11.33 -10.70 -24.76
C MET A 322 12.19 -11.82 -24.16
N ARG A 323 11.88 -13.08 -24.53
CA ARG A 323 12.67 -14.24 -24.11
C ARG A 323 14.09 -14.18 -24.64
N GLN A 324 14.28 -13.92 -25.95
CA GLN A 324 15.59 -13.83 -26.60
C GLN A 324 16.45 -12.71 -26.00
N GLN A 325 15.84 -11.60 -25.63
CA GLN A 325 16.53 -10.44 -25.03
C GLN A 325 16.76 -10.61 -23.51
N GLY A 326 16.24 -11.66 -22.87
CA GLY A 326 16.37 -11.90 -21.43
C GLY A 326 15.59 -10.91 -20.58
N LEU A 327 14.39 -10.50 -21.03
CA LEU A 327 13.55 -9.49 -20.36
C LEU A 327 12.52 -10.12 -19.40
N LEU A 328 12.44 -11.45 -19.36
CA LEU A 328 11.51 -12.20 -18.50
C LEU A 328 12.18 -12.64 -17.21
N VAL A 329 11.39 -12.79 -16.16
CA VAL A 329 11.80 -13.44 -14.91
C VAL A 329 12.28 -14.85 -15.23
N LYS A 330 13.30 -15.33 -14.52
CA LYS A 330 13.88 -16.67 -14.68
C LYS A 330 13.50 -17.55 -13.51
N SER A 331 13.36 -18.85 -13.75
CA SER A 331 13.27 -19.83 -12.70
C SER A 331 14.64 -20.47 -12.42
N GLU A 332 14.91 -20.81 -11.16
CA GLU A 332 16.13 -21.55 -10.77
C GLU A 332 16.04 -23.01 -11.17
N LEU A 333 14.87 -23.62 -10.99
CA LEU A 333 14.61 -25.03 -11.23
C LEU A 333 13.26 -25.21 -11.93
N GLY A 334 13.14 -26.26 -12.74
CA GLY A 334 11.89 -26.66 -13.35
C GLY A 334 11.47 -25.81 -14.55
N GLU A 335 10.17 -25.73 -14.78
CA GLU A 335 9.58 -25.03 -15.91
C GLU A 335 9.68 -23.51 -15.74
N GLN A 336 9.91 -22.81 -16.86
CA GLN A 336 9.87 -21.34 -16.91
C GLN A 336 8.44 -20.84 -17.09
N ILE A 337 7.55 -21.21 -16.17
CA ILE A 337 6.15 -20.81 -16.15
C ILE A 337 5.88 -20.22 -14.76
N GLY A 338 5.54 -18.94 -14.71
CA GLY A 338 5.21 -18.22 -13.49
C GLY A 338 3.77 -18.42 -13.07
N MET A 339 2.86 -18.48 -14.04
CA MET A 339 1.42 -18.61 -13.80
C MET A 339 0.73 -19.32 -14.97
N ARG A 340 -0.37 -20.03 -14.67
CA ARG A 340 -1.24 -20.73 -15.62
C ARG A 340 -2.66 -20.18 -15.61
N PHE A 341 -2.79 -18.90 -15.84
CA PHE A 341 -4.09 -18.26 -15.99
C PHE A 341 -4.25 -17.76 -17.42
N GLY A 342 -5.30 -18.23 -18.13
CA GLY A 342 -5.47 -17.95 -19.57
C GLY A 342 -4.40 -18.56 -20.46
N GLY A 343 -3.73 -19.65 -20.02
CA GLY A 343 -2.60 -20.30 -20.64
C GLY A 343 -1.31 -20.14 -19.85
N ASP A 344 -0.22 -20.77 -20.33
CA ASP A 344 1.09 -20.66 -19.72
C ASP A 344 1.70 -19.27 -19.96
N SER A 345 2.27 -18.70 -18.92
CA SER A 345 2.85 -17.35 -18.95
C SER A 345 4.05 -17.20 -18.04
N MET A 346 4.88 -16.17 -18.29
CA MET A 346 5.93 -15.70 -17.42
C MET A 346 5.83 -14.18 -17.24
N PHE A 347 6.26 -13.67 -16.10
CA PHE A 347 6.28 -12.25 -15.80
C PHE A 347 7.49 -11.55 -16.46
N TYR A 348 7.34 -10.29 -16.90
CA TYR A 348 8.51 -9.53 -17.27
C TYR A 348 9.28 -9.07 -16.03
N ASP A 349 10.59 -8.97 -16.16
CA ASP A 349 11.48 -8.60 -15.06
C ASP A 349 11.55 -7.07 -14.90
N VAL A 350 10.71 -6.51 -14.02
CA VAL A 350 10.69 -5.06 -13.74
C VAL A 350 12.01 -4.55 -13.12
N THR A 351 12.88 -5.43 -12.62
CA THR A 351 14.19 -5.05 -12.09
C THR A 351 15.21 -4.81 -13.20
N ASN A 352 14.91 -5.29 -14.42
CA ASN A 352 15.71 -5.06 -15.62
C ASN A 352 15.26 -3.77 -16.33
N PRO A 353 16.10 -2.72 -16.39
CA PRO A 353 15.75 -1.46 -17.07
C PRO A 353 15.30 -1.66 -18.51
N ARG A 354 15.95 -2.57 -19.26
CA ARG A 354 15.59 -2.85 -20.65
C ARG A 354 14.18 -3.47 -20.78
N ALA A 355 13.77 -4.28 -19.80
CA ALA A 355 12.42 -4.84 -19.78
C ALA A 355 11.37 -3.77 -19.50
N ARG A 356 11.67 -2.83 -18.59
CA ARG A 356 10.82 -1.67 -18.35
C ARG A 356 10.63 -0.81 -19.58
N ASP A 357 11.74 -0.47 -20.27
CA ASP A 357 11.71 0.33 -21.50
C ASP A 357 10.87 -0.36 -22.58
N TYR A 358 11.09 -1.66 -22.79
CA TYR A 358 10.36 -2.45 -23.79
C TYR A 358 8.84 -2.43 -23.55
N VAL A 359 8.41 -2.72 -22.31
CA VAL A 359 6.97 -2.74 -21.97
C VAL A 359 6.36 -1.34 -22.08
N TRP A 360 7.09 -0.32 -21.59
CA TRP A 360 6.61 1.05 -21.70
C TRP A 360 6.46 1.52 -23.15
N GLU A 361 7.39 1.23 -24.05
CA GLU A 361 7.28 1.57 -25.45
C GLU A 361 6.03 0.98 -26.12
N LYS A 362 5.68 -0.28 -25.78
CA LYS A 362 4.44 -0.91 -26.26
C LYS A 362 3.20 -0.21 -25.69
N CYS A 363 3.16 0.02 -24.39
CA CYS A 363 2.04 0.70 -23.73
C CYS A 363 1.91 2.16 -24.18
N LYS A 364 3.02 2.86 -24.34
CA LYS A 364 3.02 4.23 -24.86
C LYS A 364 2.36 4.29 -26.25
N LYS A 365 2.84 3.47 -27.18
CA LYS A 365 2.32 3.44 -28.55
C LYS A 365 0.84 3.07 -28.63
N ASN A 366 0.42 2.08 -27.84
CA ASN A 366 -0.89 1.45 -28.00
C ASN A 366 -1.98 2.01 -27.08
N TYR A 367 -1.61 2.76 -26.04
CA TYR A 367 -2.54 3.37 -25.08
C TYR A 367 -2.26 4.86 -24.86
N CYS A 368 -1.03 5.23 -24.46
CA CYS A 368 -0.70 6.61 -24.12
C CYS A 368 -0.84 7.55 -25.32
N ASP A 369 -0.41 7.14 -26.51
CA ASP A 369 -0.53 7.93 -27.74
C ASP A 369 -1.99 8.08 -28.25
N LEU A 370 -2.92 7.21 -27.78
CA LEU A 370 -4.37 7.38 -27.96
C LEU A 370 -4.97 8.37 -26.93
N GLY A 371 -4.19 8.82 -25.96
CA GLY A 371 -4.62 9.74 -24.91
C GLY A 371 -5.05 9.10 -23.61
N ILE A 372 -4.79 7.80 -23.40
CA ILE A 372 -5.01 7.10 -22.13
C ILE A 372 -3.82 7.38 -21.20
N ARG A 373 -4.09 7.89 -20.00
CA ARG A 373 -3.09 8.39 -19.06
C ARG A 373 -3.18 7.78 -17.66
N ILE A 374 -4.06 6.78 -17.46
CA ILE A 374 -4.27 6.11 -16.19
C ILE A 374 -4.15 4.61 -16.45
N PHE A 375 -3.27 3.95 -15.68
CA PHE A 375 -3.02 2.52 -15.81
C PHE A 375 -3.36 1.78 -14.53
N TRP A 376 -3.99 0.61 -14.71
CA TRP A 376 -4.21 -0.35 -13.63
C TRP A 376 -3.16 -1.45 -13.74
N LEU A 377 -2.19 -1.40 -12.85
CA LEU A 377 -1.05 -2.32 -12.77
C LEU A 377 -1.41 -3.50 -11.88
N ASP A 378 -2.10 -4.46 -12.46
CA ASP A 378 -2.53 -5.67 -11.77
C ASP A 378 -1.40 -6.72 -11.72
N GLU A 379 -1.58 -7.82 -11.00
CA GLU A 379 -0.61 -8.91 -10.82
C GLU A 379 0.77 -8.44 -10.30
N ALA A 380 0.76 -7.38 -9.50
CA ALA A 380 1.95 -6.59 -9.16
C ALA A 380 2.85 -7.20 -8.09
N GLU A 381 2.50 -8.36 -7.50
CA GLU A 381 3.30 -9.07 -6.47
C GLU A 381 4.70 -9.50 -6.95
N PRO A 382 4.90 -10.17 -8.12
CA PRO A 382 3.97 -10.79 -9.08
C PRO A 382 3.24 -12.01 -8.51
N GLU A 383 2.00 -12.25 -8.98
CA GLU A 383 1.20 -13.39 -8.56
C GLU A 383 1.69 -14.70 -9.18
N TYR A 384 2.77 -15.24 -8.66
CA TYR A 384 3.22 -16.56 -9.06
C TYR A 384 2.21 -17.63 -8.61
N GLY A 385 1.91 -18.58 -9.50
CA GLY A 385 0.87 -19.58 -9.26
C GLY A 385 1.04 -20.42 -7.99
N THR A 386 2.24 -20.53 -7.46
CA THR A 386 2.55 -21.28 -6.22
C THR A 386 3.16 -20.40 -5.12
N TYR A 387 3.46 -19.14 -5.38
CA TYR A 387 4.27 -18.28 -4.48
C TYR A 387 5.55 -18.97 -3.97
N ASP A 388 6.19 -19.75 -4.82
CA ASP A 388 7.46 -20.42 -4.55
C ASP A 388 8.62 -19.42 -4.68
N PHE A 389 8.79 -18.60 -3.65
CA PHE A 389 9.74 -17.48 -3.65
C PHE A 389 11.18 -17.90 -3.88
N GLU A 390 11.54 -19.14 -3.58
CA GLU A 390 12.88 -19.72 -3.78
C GLU A 390 13.21 -19.94 -5.25
N ASN A 391 12.20 -20.11 -6.09
CA ASN A 391 12.38 -20.56 -7.48
C ASN A 391 12.67 -19.42 -8.46
N TYR A 392 12.40 -18.18 -8.13
CA TYR A 392 12.46 -17.08 -9.09
C TYR A 392 13.68 -16.20 -8.92
N ARG A 393 14.21 -15.75 -10.07
CA ARG A 393 15.38 -14.89 -10.15
C ARG A 393 15.13 -13.71 -11.09
N TYR A 394 15.43 -12.55 -10.59
CA TYR A 394 15.40 -11.27 -11.29
C TYR A 394 16.81 -10.84 -11.71
N SER A 395 16.90 -9.80 -12.52
CA SER A 395 18.17 -9.18 -12.90
C SER A 395 18.95 -8.64 -11.70
N MET A 396 18.24 -8.10 -10.69
CA MET A 396 18.85 -7.57 -9.47
C MET A 396 19.25 -8.63 -8.43
N GLY A 397 18.72 -9.84 -8.50
CA GLY A 397 19.00 -10.89 -7.51
C GLY A 397 17.93 -11.98 -7.45
N SER A 398 18.02 -12.86 -6.46
CA SER A 398 16.97 -13.86 -6.22
C SER A 398 15.69 -13.21 -5.68
N ASN A 399 14.56 -13.84 -5.89
CA ASN A 399 13.29 -13.38 -5.32
C ASN A 399 13.34 -13.31 -3.79
N LEU A 400 13.99 -14.27 -3.14
CA LEU A 400 14.21 -14.20 -1.69
C LEU A 400 14.94 -12.94 -1.24
N GLN A 401 15.84 -12.40 -2.06
CA GLN A 401 16.66 -11.25 -1.71
C GLN A 401 15.96 -9.91 -1.98
N ILE A 402 15.17 -9.83 -3.07
CA ILE A 402 14.67 -8.53 -3.56
C ILE A 402 13.19 -8.54 -3.97
N GLY A 403 12.46 -9.65 -3.74
CA GLY A 403 11.12 -9.82 -4.28
C GLY A 403 10.13 -8.72 -3.92
N ASN A 404 10.22 -8.19 -2.71
CA ASN A 404 9.29 -7.17 -2.24
C ASN A 404 9.39 -5.80 -2.95
N ILE A 405 10.45 -5.56 -3.74
CA ILE A 405 10.58 -4.29 -4.48
C ILE A 405 9.84 -4.30 -5.82
N TYR A 406 9.35 -5.45 -6.28
CA TYR A 406 8.72 -5.60 -7.59
C TYR A 406 7.59 -4.58 -7.83
N PRO A 407 6.57 -4.43 -6.96
CA PRO A 407 5.48 -3.48 -7.17
C PRO A 407 5.93 -2.01 -7.21
N GLN A 408 6.97 -1.65 -6.46
CA GLN A 408 7.53 -0.30 -6.50
C GLN A 408 8.16 -0.02 -7.87
N LEU A 409 8.97 -0.94 -8.40
CA LEU A 409 9.61 -0.79 -9.70
C LEU A 409 8.61 -0.88 -10.85
N TYR A 410 7.53 -1.65 -10.68
CA TYR A 410 6.43 -1.68 -11.65
C TYR A 410 5.71 -0.33 -11.73
N SER A 411 5.34 0.24 -10.58
CA SER A 411 4.77 1.60 -10.52
C SER A 411 5.75 2.64 -11.08
N ARG A 412 7.03 2.55 -10.73
CA ARG A 412 8.09 3.43 -11.23
C ARG A 412 8.19 3.42 -12.75
N ASN A 413 8.12 2.23 -13.38
CA ASN A 413 8.18 2.08 -14.83
C ASN A 413 7.12 2.93 -15.53
N PHE A 414 5.87 2.79 -15.12
CA PHE A 414 4.76 3.54 -15.71
C PHE A 414 4.79 5.03 -15.34
N TYR A 415 5.14 5.34 -14.10
CA TYR A 415 5.27 6.72 -13.64
C TYR A 415 6.30 7.50 -14.45
N GLU A 416 7.53 6.98 -14.55
CA GLU A 416 8.62 7.62 -15.31
C GLU A 416 8.28 7.72 -16.80
N GLY A 417 7.68 6.69 -17.37
CA GLY A 417 7.23 6.69 -18.76
C GLY A 417 6.15 7.73 -19.05
N MET A 418 5.12 7.84 -18.21
CA MET A 418 4.08 8.85 -18.34
C MET A 418 4.63 10.27 -18.13
N ARG A 419 5.54 10.48 -17.15
CA ARG A 419 6.24 11.75 -16.96
C ARG A 419 7.01 12.17 -18.22
N ALA A 420 7.76 11.24 -18.81
CA ALA A 420 8.48 11.47 -20.06
C ALA A 420 7.55 11.76 -21.26
N SER A 421 6.29 11.32 -21.18
CA SER A 421 5.25 11.58 -22.20
C SER A 421 4.42 12.83 -21.89
N GLY A 422 4.79 13.62 -20.87
CA GLY A 422 4.17 14.93 -20.58
C GLY A 422 3.04 14.89 -19.55
N GLU A 423 2.80 13.76 -18.87
CA GLU A 423 1.87 13.72 -17.75
C GLU A 423 2.55 14.28 -16.48
N GLU A 424 1.96 15.29 -15.86
CA GLU A 424 2.57 15.92 -14.68
C GLU A 424 2.42 15.09 -13.41
N ASN A 425 1.27 14.49 -13.21
CA ASN A 425 0.92 13.75 -11.99
C ASN A 425 0.33 12.38 -12.32
N PRO A 426 1.17 11.42 -12.77
CA PRO A 426 0.71 10.09 -13.11
C PRO A 426 0.07 9.36 -11.92
N VAL A 427 -1.01 8.62 -12.18
CA VAL A 427 -1.68 7.74 -11.22
C VAL A 427 -1.60 6.31 -11.74
N ASN A 428 -1.10 5.42 -10.90
CA ASN A 428 -1.06 3.98 -11.14
C ASN A 428 -1.95 3.28 -10.10
N LEU A 429 -3.06 2.68 -10.51
CA LEU A 429 -3.79 1.75 -9.65
C LEU A 429 -2.99 0.46 -9.59
N VAL A 430 -2.51 0.06 -8.43
CA VAL A 430 -1.58 -1.06 -8.29
C VAL A 430 -2.00 -1.98 -7.14
N ARG A 431 -1.94 -3.32 -7.35
CA ARG A 431 -2.43 -4.30 -6.35
C ARG A 431 -1.57 -4.36 -5.10
N CYS A 432 -0.27 -4.13 -5.23
CA CYS A 432 0.68 -4.14 -4.14
C CYS A 432 1.55 -2.88 -4.13
N ALA A 433 2.15 -2.60 -3.00
CA ALA A 433 3.13 -1.53 -2.84
C ALA A 433 4.19 -1.95 -1.83
N TRP A 434 5.41 -1.47 -2.02
CA TRP A 434 6.46 -1.48 -1.00
C TRP A 434 6.79 -0.05 -0.59
N ALA A 435 7.56 0.13 0.49
CA ALA A 435 7.95 1.47 0.95
C ALA A 435 8.53 2.33 -0.18
N GLY A 436 8.09 3.56 -0.32
CA GLY A 436 8.50 4.48 -1.39
C GLY A 436 7.67 4.38 -2.67
N SER A 437 6.71 3.45 -2.79
CA SER A 437 5.84 3.36 -3.97
C SER A 437 4.96 4.59 -4.17
N GLN A 438 4.61 5.30 -3.08
CA GLN A 438 3.77 6.50 -3.14
C GLN A 438 4.35 7.58 -4.07
N ARG A 439 5.68 7.75 -4.09
CA ARG A 439 6.34 8.76 -4.95
C ARG A 439 6.21 8.47 -6.45
N TYR A 440 5.82 7.26 -6.78
CA TYR A 440 5.56 6.81 -8.16
C TYR A 440 4.07 6.72 -8.48
N GLY A 441 3.25 7.51 -7.79
CA GLY A 441 1.82 7.61 -8.05
C GLY A 441 1.02 6.35 -7.74
N ALA A 442 1.49 5.51 -6.82
CA ALA A 442 0.82 4.28 -6.44
C ALA A 442 -0.48 4.57 -5.66
N LEU A 443 -1.61 4.25 -6.28
CA LEU A 443 -2.93 4.11 -5.69
C LEU A 443 -3.17 2.63 -5.48
N VAL A 444 -3.20 2.18 -4.22
CA VAL A 444 -3.33 0.74 -3.91
C VAL A 444 -4.79 0.38 -3.69
N TRP A 445 -5.20 -0.80 -4.19
CA TRP A 445 -6.51 -1.37 -3.83
C TRP A 445 -6.34 -2.69 -3.07
N SER A 446 -7.44 -3.15 -2.51
CA SER A 446 -7.45 -4.28 -1.58
C SER A 446 -7.34 -5.68 -2.22
N GLY A 447 -7.12 -5.79 -3.53
CA GLY A 447 -7.02 -7.08 -4.24
C GLY A 447 -8.36 -7.79 -4.41
N ASP A 448 -8.31 -9.10 -4.71
CA ASP A 448 -9.47 -9.93 -5.07
C ASP A 448 -10.21 -10.44 -3.81
N ILE A 449 -10.79 -9.54 -3.07
CA ILE A 449 -11.46 -9.78 -1.79
C ILE A 449 -12.88 -10.34 -1.95
N HIS A 450 -13.37 -11.08 -0.95
CA HIS A 450 -14.72 -11.62 -0.95
C HIS A 450 -15.81 -10.57 -0.68
N SER A 451 -17.01 -10.81 -1.24
CA SER A 451 -18.20 -9.99 -1.04
C SER A 451 -18.96 -10.42 0.22
N ASP A 452 -18.36 -10.18 1.39
CA ASP A 452 -18.95 -10.51 2.69
C ASP A 452 -18.62 -9.48 3.78
N TRP A 453 -19.35 -9.57 4.91
CA TRP A 453 -19.23 -8.65 6.03
C TRP A 453 -17.90 -8.78 6.80
N GLU A 454 -17.32 -9.97 6.87
CA GLU A 454 -16.02 -10.19 7.51
C GLU A 454 -14.93 -9.47 6.73
N THR A 455 -14.92 -9.66 5.42
CA THR A 455 -14.00 -8.97 4.52
C THR A 455 -14.18 -7.46 4.60
N PHE A 456 -15.40 -6.95 4.65
CA PHE A 456 -15.66 -5.51 4.80
C PHE A 456 -14.98 -4.93 6.06
N ARG A 457 -15.08 -5.62 7.21
CA ARG A 457 -14.40 -5.17 8.44
C ARG A 457 -12.89 -5.12 8.28
N LYS A 458 -12.31 -6.13 7.63
CA LYS A 458 -10.86 -6.18 7.34
C LYS A 458 -10.41 -5.00 6.48
N GLN A 459 -11.26 -4.52 5.55
CA GLN A 459 -10.89 -3.41 4.67
C GLN A 459 -10.74 -2.07 5.40
N VAL A 460 -11.51 -1.83 6.45
CA VAL A 460 -11.36 -0.60 7.26
C VAL A 460 -9.97 -0.56 7.91
N CYS A 461 -9.55 -1.67 8.52
CA CYS A 461 -8.20 -1.80 9.09
C CYS A 461 -7.10 -1.69 8.01
N ALA A 462 -7.30 -2.33 6.85
CA ALA A 462 -6.34 -2.31 5.75
C ALA A 462 -6.10 -0.88 5.21
N GLY A 463 -7.18 -0.12 4.94
CA GLY A 463 -7.06 1.26 4.47
C GLY A 463 -6.37 2.18 5.47
N LEU A 464 -6.66 2.05 6.76
CA LEU A 464 -5.99 2.80 7.83
C LEU A 464 -4.50 2.44 7.91
N SER A 465 -4.17 1.15 7.87
CA SER A 465 -2.79 0.65 7.95
C SER A 465 -1.96 1.10 6.74
N MET A 466 -2.53 1.12 5.53
CA MET A 466 -1.85 1.64 4.32
C MET A 466 -1.52 3.13 4.47
N GLY A 467 -2.46 3.93 4.97
CA GLY A 467 -2.21 5.35 5.25
C GLY A 467 -1.08 5.58 6.24
N ILE A 468 -1.07 4.83 7.36
CA ILE A 468 -0.01 4.88 8.37
C ILE A 468 1.34 4.44 7.78
N ALA A 469 1.34 3.44 6.89
CA ALA A 469 2.54 2.96 6.20
C ALA A 469 3.03 3.88 5.07
N GLY A 470 2.45 5.08 4.92
CA GLY A 470 2.89 6.12 3.99
C GLY A 470 2.34 5.99 2.57
N ILE A 471 1.31 5.19 2.35
CA ILE A 471 0.58 5.08 1.09
C ILE A 471 -0.77 5.79 1.24
N PRO A 472 -0.86 7.10 0.99
CA PRO A 472 -2.08 7.88 1.27
C PRO A 472 -3.20 7.64 0.25
N TRP A 473 -2.88 7.17 -0.95
CA TRP A 473 -3.83 6.85 -2.00
C TRP A 473 -4.24 5.39 -1.92
N TRP A 474 -5.46 5.18 -1.50
CA TRP A 474 -6.00 3.84 -1.32
C TRP A 474 -7.47 3.78 -1.75
N THR A 475 -7.89 2.61 -2.20
CA THR A 475 -9.27 2.30 -2.54
C THR A 475 -9.57 0.84 -2.20
N THR A 476 -10.83 0.46 -2.29
CA THR A 476 -11.30 -0.93 -2.16
C THR A 476 -12.18 -1.25 -3.35
N ASP A 477 -12.38 -2.53 -3.63
CA ASP A 477 -13.46 -2.97 -4.50
C ASP A 477 -14.76 -2.84 -3.70
N ILE A 478 -15.52 -1.75 -3.95
CA ILE A 478 -16.77 -1.51 -3.22
C ILE A 478 -17.74 -2.65 -3.49
N GLY A 479 -18.12 -3.35 -2.42
CA GLY A 479 -18.96 -4.54 -2.46
C GLY A 479 -18.19 -5.87 -2.52
N GLY A 480 -16.87 -5.84 -2.47
CA GLY A 480 -15.98 -6.99 -2.67
C GLY A 480 -15.79 -7.32 -4.15
N PHE A 481 -14.74 -8.09 -4.48
CA PHE A 481 -14.47 -8.54 -5.85
C PHE A 481 -15.17 -9.86 -6.15
N HIS A 482 -14.85 -10.92 -5.40
CA HIS A 482 -15.40 -12.24 -5.63
C HIS A 482 -16.84 -12.37 -5.16
N GLY A 483 -17.75 -12.76 -6.09
CA GLY A 483 -19.14 -13.03 -5.80
C GLY A 483 -20.01 -11.76 -5.78
N GLY A 484 -21.11 -11.82 -5.02
CA GLY A 484 -22.12 -10.77 -5.03
C GLY A 484 -23.13 -10.93 -6.15
N TYR A 485 -24.38 -11.24 -5.77
CA TYR A 485 -25.50 -11.37 -6.69
C TYR A 485 -26.36 -10.12 -6.59
N PRO A 486 -26.48 -9.29 -7.65
CA PRO A 486 -27.28 -8.05 -7.60
C PRO A 486 -28.75 -8.26 -7.24
N GLU A 487 -29.29 -9.48 -7.43
CA GLU A 487 -30.65 -9.84 -7.06
C GLU A 487 -30.81 -10.25 -5.58
N ASP A 488 -29.71 -10.54 -4.86
CA ASP A 488 -29.73 -10.93 -3.46
C ASP A 488 -29.85 -9.71 -2.54
N GLU A 489 -30.87 -9.70 -1.67
CA GLU A 489 -31.11 -8.58 -0.76
C GLU A 489 -30.01 -8.40 0.29
N GLY A 490 -29.42 -9.51 0.77
CA GLY A 490 -28.31 -9.47 1.73
C GLY A 490 -27.07 -8.86 1.12
N PHE A 491 -26.78 -9.20 -0.14
CA PHE A 491 -25.69 -8.57 -0.87
C PHE A 491 -25.96 -7.09 -1.16
N ARG A 492 -27.21 -6.71 -1.52
CA ARG A 492 -27.58 -5.30 -1.71
C ARG A 492 -27.33 -4.47 -0.43
N GLU A 493 -27.69 -5.01 0.75
CA GLU A 493 -27.38 -4.32 2.02
C GLU A 493 -25.88 -4.16 2.22
N LEU A 494 -25.08 -5.21 2.01
CA LEU A 494 -23.63 -5.16 2.09
C LEU A 494 -23.05 -4.10 1.15
N LEU A 495 -23.47 -4.12 -0.13
CA LEU A 495 -23.03 -3.14 -1.12
C LEU A 495 -23.36 -1.70 -0.72
N ILE A 496 -24.61 -1.45 -0.24
CA ILE A 496 -25.01 -0.12 0.23
C ILE A 496 -24.08 0.35 1.35
N ARG A 497 -23.83 -0.49 2.35
CA ARG A 497 -22.96 -0.11 3.49
C ARG A 497 -21.51 0.11 3.07
N TRP A 498 -21.00 -0.71 2.16
CA TRP A 498 -19.65 -0.54 1.62
C TRP A 498 -19.55 0.71 0.74
N PHE A 499 -20.56 1.00 -0.05
CA PHE A 499 -20.61 2.19 -0.89
C PHE A 499 -20.69 3.49 -0.07
N GLN A 500 -21.45 3.49 1.02
CA GLN A 500 -21.49 4.59 1.98
C GLN A 500 -20.11 4.88 2.54
N TRP A 501 -19.38 3.85 2.96
CA TRP A 501 -18.02 3.97 3.43
C TRP A 501 -17.05 4.38 2.31
N GLY A 502 -17.21 3.85 1.12
CA GLY A 502 -16.39 4.18 -0.05
C GLY A 502 -16.36 5.67 -0.40
N ALA A 503 -17.43 6.42 -0.10
CA ALA A 503 -17.46 7.87 -0.26
C ALA A 503 -16.46 8.61 0.65
N PHE A 504 -15.99 7.97 1.73
CA PHE A 504 -14.98 8.46 2.67
C PHE A 504 -13.67 7.67 2.59
N CYS A 505 -13.41 7.01 1.47
CA CYS A 505 -12.09 6.49 1.09
C CYS A 505 -11.31 7.51 0.27
N PRO A 506 -9.98 7.45 0.21
CA PRO A 506 -9.17 8.36 -0.60
C PRO A 506 -9.62 8.42 -2.07
N VAL A 507 -9.88 7.26 -2.69
CA VAL A 507 -10.51 7.16 -4.02
C VAL A 507 -11.76 6.30 -3.92
N MET A 508 -12.85 6.71 -4.56
CA MET A 508 -14.14 6.02 -4.55
C MET A 508 -14.33 5.23 -5.85
N ARG A 509 -14.12 3.90 -5.79
CA ARG A 509 -14.18 3.02 -6.96
C ARG A 509 -15.09 1.82 -6.70
N ILE A 510 -16.12 1.63 -7.53
CA ILE A 510 -16.88 0.38 -7.56
C ILE A 510 -16.21 -0.61 -8.50
N HIS A 511 -16.06 -1.85 -8.07
CA HIS A 511 -15.55 -2.95 -8.90
C HIS A 511 -16.06 -4.30 -8.36
N GLY A 512 -16.04 -5.34 -9.21
CA GLY A 512 -16.31 -6.71 -8.80
C GLY A 512 -16.71 -7.62 -9.93
N ASP A 513 -16.52 -8.93 -9.69
CA ASP A 513 -17.02 -10.02 -10.51
C ASP A 513 -18.43 -10.41 -10.00
N ARG A 514 -19.45 -9.71 -10.50
CA ARG A 514 -20.84 -9.96 -10.09
C ARG A 514 -21.38 -11.20 -10.78
N GLN A 515 -22.15 -11.98 -10.01
CA GLN A 515 -22.68 -13.27 -10.44
C GLN A 515 -24.17 -13.19 -10.80
N PRO A 516 -24.67 -14.05 -11.73
CA PRO A 516 -23.93 -15.05 -12.49
C PRO A 516 -23.02 -14.43 -13.58
N GLY A 517 -21.85 -15.03 -13.80
CA GLY A 517 -21.00 -14.70 -14.94
C GLY A 517 -21.59 -15.17 -16.27
N HIS A 518 -21.24 -14.51 -17.35
CA HIS A 518 -21.70 -14.79 -18.70
C HIS A 518 -20.53 -15.23 -19.60
N LYS A 519 -20.75 -16.33 -20.35
CA LYS A 519 -19.81 -16.78 -21.39
C LYS A 519 -19.87 -15.86 -22.60
N LEU A 520 -18.72 -15.58 -23.16
CA LEU A 520 -18.57 -14.78 -24.37
C LEU A 520 -17.95 -15.64 -25.48
N TYR A 521 -18.23 -15.29 -26.73
CA TYR A 521 -17.71 -15.99 -27.89
C TYR A 521 -17.13 -14.99 -28.91
N ARG A 522 -16.04 -15.39 -29.54
CA ARG A 522 -15.44 -14.69 -30.67
C ARG A 522 -16.29 -14.93 -31.94
N ARG A 523 -16.08 -14.09 -32.96
CA ARG A 523 -16.76 -14.23 -34.26
C ARG A 523 -16.53 -15.60 -34.91
N ASP A 524 -15.38 -16.22 -34.67
CA ASP A 524 -15.04 -17.54 -35.18
C ASP A 524 -15.63 -18.69 -34.38
N GLY A 525 -16.44 -18.41 -33.35
CA GLY A 525 -17.12 -19.37 -32.47
C GLY A 525 -16.28 -19.91 -31.34
N ARG A 526 -15.02 -19.51 -31.20
CA ARG A 526 -14.21 -19.89 -30.04
C ARG A 526 -14.70 -19.15 -28.80
N GLU A 527 -14.70 -19.86 -27.65
CA GLU A 527 -15.02 -19.24 -26.35
C GLU A 527 -13.98 -18.15 -26.03
N ALA A 528 -14.45 -16.97 -25.71
CA ALA A 528 -13.67 -15.90 -25.10
C ALA A 528 -13.82 -15.96 -23.57
N LEU A 529 -13.00 -15.22 -22.86
CA LEU A 529 -13.15 -15.14 -21.43
C LEU A 529 -14.47 -14.48 -21.03
N PHE A 530 -15.03 -14.94 -19.92
CA PHE A 530 -16.30 -14.51 -19.36
C PHE A 530 -16.35 -13.02 -19.01
N THR A 531 -17.55 -12.52 -18.77
CA THR A 531 -17.82 -11.24 -18.10
C THR A 531 -18.75 -11.52 -16.93
N GLY A 532 -18.61 -10.76 -15.84
CA GLY A 532 -19.59 -10.73 -14.76
C GLY A 532 -20.90 -10.06 -15.19
N THR A 533 -21.95 -10.20 -14.40
CA THR A 533 -23.18 -9.44 -14.61
C THR A 533 -22.97 -7.95 -14.28
N ASP A 534 -24.00 -7.14 -14.46
CA ASP A 534 -23.91 -5.68 -14.35
C ASP A 534 -23.50 -5.21 -12.94
N ASN A 535 -22.66 -4.18 -12.87
CA ASN A 535 -22.12 -3.60 -11.62
C ASN A 535 -22.29 -2.06 -11.58
N GLU A 536 -23.16 -1.53 -12.40
CA GLU A 536 -23.50 -0.11 -12.42
C GLU A 536 -24.49 0.20 -11.28
N VAL A 537 -24.45 1.43 -10.75
CA VAL A 537 -25.24 1.82 -9.58
C VAL A 537 -26.75 1.60 -9.72
N TRP A 538 -27.27 1.53 -10.95
CA TRP A 538 -28.70 1.22 -11.22
C TRP A 538 -29.01 -0.28 -11.31
N SER A 539 -28.03 -1.15 -11.18
CA SER A 539 -28.20 -2.60 -11.30
C SER A 539 -28.69 -3.28 -10.02
N TYR A 540 -28.83 -2.54 -8.92
CA TYR A 540 -29.08 -3.06 -7.57
C TYR A 540 -30.52 -2.82 -7.07
N GLY A 541 -31.43 -2.45 -7.99
CA GLY A 541 -32.86 -2.27 -7.70
C GLY A 541 -33.23 -0.93 -7.04
N ASP A 542 -34.52 -0.72 -6.90
CA ASP A 542 -35.11 0.57 -6.56
C ASP A 542 -34.79 1.08 -5.16
N THR A 543 -34.47 0.18 -4.22
CA THR A 543 -34.07 0.56 -2.85
C THR A 543 -32.62 1.03 -2.82
N ALA A 544 -31.70 0.33 -3.48
CA ALA A 544 -30.28 0.64 -3.44
C ALA A 544 -29.94 1.88 -4.29
N TYR A 545 -30.51 1.96 -5.49
CA TYR A 545 -30.16 3.02 -6.46
C TYR A 545 -30.19 4.45 -5.88
N PRO A 546 -31.29 4.93 -5.26
CA PRO A 546 -31.31 6.27 -4.70
C PRO A 546 -30.29 6.49 -3.59
N ILE A 547 -29.98 5.45 -2.80
CA ILE A 547 -28.96 5.53 -1.74
C ILE A 547 -27.55 5.66 -2.36
N LEU A 548 -27.24 4.85 -3.36
CA LEU A 548 -25.93 4.93 -4.05
C LEU A 548 -25.76 6.30 -4.71
N VAL A 549 -26.80 6.82 -5.37
CA VAL A 549 -26.78 8.17 -5.98
C VAL A 549 -26.57 9.25 -4.93
N LYS A 550 -27.19 9.16 -3.75
CA LYS A 550 -26.97 10.09 -2.62
C LYS A 550 -25.48 10.19 -2.25
N TYR A 551 -24.80 9.05 -2.13
CA TYR A 551 -23.40 9.02 -1.74
C TYR A 551 -22.44 9.39 -2.87
N MET A 552 -22.79 9.15 -4.14
CA MET A 552 -22.06 9.70 -5.28
C MET A 552 -22.10 11.23 -5.28
N ARG A 553 -23.27 11.83 -5.04
CA ARG A 553 -23.41 13.29 -4.96
C ARG A 553 -22.70 13.86 -3.74
N LEU A 554 -22.79 13.20 -2.59
CA LEU A 554 -22.02 13.57 -1.40
C LEU A 554 -20.52 13.61 -1.69
N ARG A 555 -20.00 12.59 -2.41
CA ARG A 555 -18.56 12.57 -2.80
C ARG A 555 -18.22 13.77 -3.68
N GLU A 556 -19.11 14.16 -4.58
CA GLU A 556 -18.92 15.34 -5.43
C GLU A 556 -18.96 16.64 -4.63
N GLU A 557 -19.89 16.77 -3.68
CA GLU A 557 -19.96 17.90 -2.75
C GLU A 557 -18.70 18.03 -1.89
N MET A 558 -18.07 16.91 -1.54
CA MET A 558 -16.81 16.88 -0.79
C MET A 558 -15.56 17.10 -1.65
N ARG A 559 -15.66 17.34 -2.95
CA ARG A 559 -14.52 17.47 -3.87
C ARG A 559 -13.46 18.45 -3.36
N SER A 560 -13.85 19.65 -2.95
CA SER A 560 -12.91 20.66 -2.41
C SER A 560 -12.25 20.21 -1.11
N TYR A 561 -12.99 19.55 -0.23
CA TYR A 561 -12.44 18.98 1.00
C TYR A 561 -11.45 17.86 0.71
N THR A 562 -11.80 16.94 -0.18
CA THR A 562 -10.92 15.85 -0.61
C THR A 562 -9.66 16.41 -1.28
N ARG A 563 -9.78 17.48 -2.10
CA ARG A 563 -8.64 18.19 -2.68
C ARG A 563 -7.69 18.69 -1.60
N ARG A 564 -8.20 19.33 -0.54
CA ARG A 564 -7.37 19.77 0.59
C ARG A 564 -6.62 18.61 1.23
N LEU A 565 -7.29 17.49 1.47
CA LEU A 565 -6.64 16.30 2.06
C LEU A 565 -5.56 15.69 1.15
N MET A 566 -5.78 15.70 -0.17
CA MET A 566 -4.75 15.26 -1.14
C MET A 566 -3.55 16.21 -1.15
N THR A 567 -3.76 17.51 -0.93
CA THR A 567 -2.68 18.50 -0.75
C THR A 567 -1.88 18.21 0.53
N GLU A 568 -2.55 17.94 1.65
CA GLU A 568 -1.88 17.56 2.91
C GLU A 568 -1.06 16.25 2.74
N ALA A 569 -1.56 15.30 1.96
CA ALA A 569 -0.82 14.08 1.65
C ALA A 569 0.43 14.36 0.79
N HIS A 570 0.32 15.27 -0.19
CA HIS A 570 1.41 15.68 -1.06
C HIS A 570 2.49 16.50 -0.33
N GLU A 571 2.10 17.44 0.52
CA GLU A 571 3.01 18.39 1.15
C GLU A 571 3.52 17.94 2.53
N GLU A 572 2.68 17.21 3.28
CA GLU A 572 2.94 16.88 4.68
C GLU A 572 3.00 15.36 4.94
N GLY A 573 2.71 14.51 3.95
CA GLY A 573 2.68 13.05 4.12
C GLY A 573 1.56 12.54 5.02
N LYS A 574 0.51 13.33 5.25
CA LYS A 574 -0.63 12.94 6.07
C LYS A 574 -1.58 12.02 5.31
N PRO A 575 -2.04 10.91 5.87
CA PRO A 575 -3.07 10.09 5.22
C PRO A 575 -4.43 10.81 5.20
N LEU A 576 -5.28 10.45 4.23
CA LEU A 576 -6.66 10.95 4.19
C LEU A 576 -7.54 10.23 5.22
N MET A 577 -7.42 8.88 5.28
CA MET A 577 -8.02 8.06 6.33
C MET A 577 -7.06 8.02 7.52
N ARG A 578 -7.48 8.56 8.68
CA ARG A 578 -6.64 8.69 9.87
C ARG A 578 -7.23 7.88 11.01
N ALA A 579 -6.46 6.95 11.55
CA ALA A 579 -6.85 6.27 12.79
C ALA A 579 -7.16 7.30 13.88
N MET A 580 -8.05 6.98 14.81
CA MET A 580 -8.50 7.95 15.82
C MET A 580 -7.33 8.57 16.62
N PHE A 581 -6.31 7.77 16.96
CA PHE A 581 -5.12 8.25 17.68
C PHE A 581 -4.27 9.23 16.85
N TYR A 582 -4.40 9.23 15.53
CA TYR A 582 -3.62 10.13 14.66
C TYR A 582 -3.99 11.59 14.91
N GLU A 583 -5.28 11.87 15.06
CA GLU A 583 -5.82 13.22 15.35
C GLU A 583 -5.96 13.48 16.86
N PHE A 584 -6.12 12.43 17.67
CA PHE A 584 -6.33 12.54 19.11
C PHE A 584 -5.32 11.67 19.90
N PRO A 585 -4.00 11.95 19.78
CA PRO A 585 -2.97 11.09 20.39
C PRO A 585 -2.94 11.15 21.93
N LEU A 586 -3.52 12.20 22.54
CA LEU A 586 -3.62 12.36 24.00
C LEU A 586 -4.85 11.68 24.59
N ASP A 587 -5.78 11.21 23.77
CA ASP A 587 -6.94 10.44 24.21
C ASP A 587 -6.62 8.95 24.12
N GLU A 588 -6.38 8.32 25.28
CA GLU A 588 -5.94 6.92 25.34
C GLU A 588 -6.93 5.93 24.70
N LYS A 589 -8.23 6.22 24.73
CA LYS A 589 -9.24 5.39 24.06
C LYS A 589 -9.06 5.37 22.54
N CYS A 590 -8.59 6.48 21.96
CA CYS A 590 -8.39 6.59 20.53
C CYS A 590 -7.34 5.60 20.00
N TRP A 591 -6.41 5.15 20.82
CA TRP A 591 -5.42 4.12 20.47
C TRP A 591 -6.00 2.71 20.39
N GLN A 592 -7.23 2.48 20.89
CA GLN A 592 -7.88 1.16 20.92
C GLN A 592 -8.99 1.01 19.88
N ILE A 593 -9.33 2.09 19.19
CA ILE A 593 -10.46 2.14 18.25
C ILE A 593 -10.00 1.74 16.85
N GLN A 594 -10.68 0.76 16.25
CA GLN A 594 -10.38 0.24 14.92
C GLN A 594 -11.58 0.20 13.96
N ASP A 595 -12.78 0.54 14.44
CA ASP A 595 -14.06 0.44 13.71
C ASP A 595 -14.66 1.80 13.34
N GLN A 596 -13.94 2.88 13.62
CA GLN A 596 -14.23 4.26 13.22
C GLN A 596 -12.92 5.03 13.03
N TYR A 597 -12.93 6.11 12.26
CA TYR A 597 -11.73 6.86 11.93
C TYR A 597 -12.05 8.30 11.57
N MET A 598 -11.03 9.14 11.45
CA MET A 598 -11.13 10.50 10.93
C MET A 598 -10.86 10.50 9.41
N PHE A 599 -11.77 11.03 8.61
CA PHE A 599 -11.49 11.41 7.24
C PHE A 599 -11.01 12.87 7.24
N GLY A 600 -9.70 13.04 7.13
CA GLY A 600 -9.02 14.27 7.42
C GLY A 600 -9.11 14.64 8.91
N ASP A 601 -9.16 15.94 9.18
CA ASP A 601 -9.24 16.52 10.54
C ASP A 601 -10.66 16.86 10.98
N THR A 602 -11.64 16.78 10.07
CA THR A 602 -12.99 17.31 10.26
C THR A 602 -14.04 16.23 10.47
N PHE A 603 -14.02 15.14 9.67
CA PHE A 603 -15.10 14.15 9.70
C PHE A 603 -14.72 12.87 10.43
N LEU A 604 -15.42 12.56 11.52
CA LEU A 604 -15.39 11.24 12.15
C LEU A 604 -16.40 10.36 11.40
N VAL A 605 -15.89 9.26 10.83
CA VAL A 605 -16.64 8.30 10.02
C VAL A 605 -16.81 7.01 10.80
N ALA A 606 -18.04 6.56 10.96
CA ALA A 606 -18.39 5.36 11.71
C ALA A 606 -19.17 4.38 10.82
N PRO A 607 -18.49 3.54 10.00
CA PRO A 607 -19.13 2.65 9.04
C PRO A 607 -19.97 1.57 9.75
N VAL A 608 -21.07 1.16 9.12
CA VAL A 608 -21.95 0.08 9.60
C VAL A 608 -21.50 -1.23 8.96
N MET A 609 -20.88 -2.11 9.74
CA MET A 609 -20.13 -3.25 9.25
C MET A 609 -20.74 -4.62 9.61
N TYR A 610 -22.02 -4.65 9.96
CA TYR A 610 -22.75 -5.88 10.28
C TYR A 610 -24.14 -5.87 9.65
N ALA A 611 -24.56 -7.04 9.16
CA ALA A 611 -25.86 -7.22 8.54
C ALA A 611 -27.02 -6.85 9.50
N GLY A 612 -28.04 -6.18 8.98
CA GLY A 612 -29.22 -5.81 9.73
C GLY A 612 -29.04 -4.71 10.78
N MET A 613 -27.82 -4.21 10.98
CA MET A 613 -27.56 -3.15 11.97
C MET A 613 -28.18 -1.83 11.53
N ARG A 614 -28.93 -1.19 12.44
CA ARG A 614 -29.61 0.10 12.22
C ARG A 614 -29.23 1.18 13.25
N GLU A 615 -28.35 0.85 14.15
CA GLU A 615 -27.70 1.76 15.09
C GLU A 615 -26.33 1.21 15.49
N ARG A 616 -25.41 2.08 15.95
CA ARG A 616 -24.12 1.66 16.49
C ARG A 616 -23.60 2.60 17.56
N GLY A 617 -22.76 2.07 18.44
CA GLY A 617 -21.94 2.88 19.34
C GLY A 617 -20.87 3.66 18.57
N VAL A 618 -20.70 4.93 18.90
CA VAL A 618 -19.64 5.80 18.37
C VAL A 618 -18.96 6.51 19.52
N TYR A 619 -17.66 6.39 19.61
CA TYR A 619 -16.86 7.17 20.58
C TYR A 619 -16.53 8.53 19.97
N LEU A 620 -16.90 9.58 20.66
CA LEU A 620 -16.58 10.96 20.33
C LEU A 620 -15.38 11.40 21.16
N PRO A 621 -14.19 11.66 20.56
CA PRO A 621 -12.97 12.01 21.29
C PRO A 621 -13.07 13.25 22.14
N HIS A 622 -12.29 13.28 23.22
CA HIS A 622 -12.13 14.45 24.07
C HIS A 622 -11.55 15.65 23.32
N GLY A 623 -11.84 16.86 23.82
CA GLY A 623 -11.23 18.10 23.33
C GLY A 623 -11.90 18.71 22.09
N ALA A 624 -13.05 18.16 21.67
CA ALA A 624 -13.85 18.70 20.57
C ALA A 624 -15.34 18.54 20.86
N ARG A 625 -16.17 19.33 20.17
CA ARG A 625 -17.61 19.10 20.02
C ARG A 625 -17.88 18.49 18.66
N TRP A 626 -18.96 17.73 18.58
CA TRP A 626 -19.28 16.90 17.43
C TRP A 626 -20.71 17.11 16.99
N LYS A 627 -20.89 17.47 15.72
CA LYS A 627 -22.21 17.61 15.10
C LYS A 627 -22.51 16.38 14.25
N ASN A 628 -23.59 15.70 14.54
CA ASN A 628 -24.08 14.60 13.71
C ASN A 628 -24.62 15.14 12.38
N ASN A 629 -24.02 14.77 11.25
CA ASN A 629 -24.39 15.29 9.93
C ASN A 629 -25.80 14.85 9.49
N GLY A 630 -26.29 13.70 9.97
CA GLY A 630 -27.62 13.21 9.63
C GLY A 630 -28.76 13.89 10.39
N THR A 631 -28.53 14.27 11.66
CA THR A 631 -29.57 14.81 12.56
C THR A 631 -29.36 16.27 12.93
N GLY A 632 -28.16 16.81 12.75
CA GLY A 632 -27.75 18.13 13.23
C GLY A 632 -27.53 18.24 14.74
N ALA A 633 -27.69 17.15 15.50
CA ALA A 633 -27.47 17.13 16.93
C ALA A 633 -25.99 17.34 17.30
N ILE A 634 -25.74 18.13 18.36
CA ILE A 634 -24.40 18.44 18.83
C ILE A 634 -24.14 17.70 20.14
N PHE A 635 -22.96 17.13 20.26
CA PHE A 635 -22.49 16.36 21.42
C PHE A 635 -21.13 16.88 21.90
N GLU A 636 -20.92 16.86 23.20
CA GLU A 636 -19.59 17.05 23.78
C GLU A 636 -18.74 15.78 23.55
N GLY A 637 -17.43 15.95 23.38
CA GLY A 637 -16.49 14.84 23.29
C GLY A 637 -16.29 14.10 24.61
N GLY A 638 -15.55 12.97 24.58
CA GLY A 638 -15.22 12.15 25.74
C GLY A 638 -16.26 11.10 26.11
N GLN A 639 -17.22 10.82 25.24
CA GLN A 639 -18.33 9.90 25.50
C GLN A 639 -18.59 8.94 24.34
N VAL A 640 -19.25 7.82 24.64
CA VAL A 640 -19.85 6.94 23.64
C VAL A 640 -21.32 7.30 23.51
N ILE A 641 -21.79 7.47 22.29
CA ILE A 641 -23.20 7.66 21.96
C ILE A 641 -23.72 6.52 21.11
N THR A 642 -25.02 6.29 21.11
CA THR A 642 -25.70 5.42 20.14
C THR A 642 -26.19 6.26 18.97
N ALA A 643 -25.62 6.06 17.79
CA ALA A 643 -26.00 6.74 16.56
C ALA A 643 -26.96 5.87 15.75
N GLN A 644 -28.09 6.45 15.35
CA GLN A 644 -29.02 5.78 14.43
C GLN A 644 -28.40 5.66 13.03
N ALA A 645 -28.58 4.52 12.40
CA ALA A 645 -28.02 4.17 11.11
C ALA A 645 -29.05 3.42 10.23
N PRO A 646 -30.19 4.04 9.87
CA PRO A 646 -31.08 3.46 8.88
C PRO A 646 -30.32 3.13 7.59
N LEU A 647 -30.87 2.30 6.71
CA LEU A 647 -30.14 1.74 5.57
C LEU A 647 -29.52 2.82 4.66
N ASP A 648 -30.18 3.96 4.53
CA ASP A 648 -29.75 5.11 3.72
C ASP A 648 -28.77 6.05 4.42
N THR A 649 -28.33 5.75 5.65
CA THR A 649 -27.50 6.64 6.47
C THR A 649 -26.37 5.89 7.14
N MET A 650 -25.14 6.36 6.96
CA MET A 650 -23.96 6.01 7.73
C MET A 650 -23.68 7.16 8.73
N PRO A 651 -23.45 6.85 10.02
CA PRO A 651 -23.09 7.88 11.00
C PRO A 651 -21.78 8.58 10.65
N VAL A 652 -21.86 9.89 10.49
CA VAL A 652 -20.72 10.80 10.26
C VAL A 652 -20.89 12.00 11.16
N PHE A 653 -19.82 12.41 11.84
CA PHE A 653 -19.82 13.55 12.74
C PHE A 653 -18.79 14.57 12.28
N GLU A 654 -19.19 15.82 12.25
CA GLU A 654 -18.33 16.96 11.96
C GLU A 654 -17.75 17.51 13.27
N ARG A 655 -16.45 17.69 13.32
CA ARG A 655 -15.74 18.37 14.41
C ARG A 655 -16.00 19.86 14.35
N ILE A 656 -16.51 20.47 15.45
CA ILE A 656 -16.89 21.91 15.54
C ILE A 656 -16.25 22.60 16.74
#